data_e32bb571d3ba8adca95f616fc2f994af
#
_entry.id   e32bb571d3ba8adca95f616fc2f994af
#
_cell.length_a   1.000
_cell.length_b   1.000
_cell.length_c   1.000
_cell.angle_alpha   90.00
_cell.angle_beta   90.00
_cell.angle_gamma   90.00
#
_symmetry.space_group_name_H-M   'P 1'
#
loop_
_entity.id
_entity.type
_entity.pdbx_description
1 polymer ?
#
loop_
_entity_poly.entity_id
_entity_poly.type
_entity_poly.pdbx_seq_one_letter_code
_entity_poly.pdbx_strand_id
1 'polypeptide(L)'
;MIRALFLLTFALHAETGYNAWLRYAALEKPPALPAVVVVQGDSPVLLRARDELIRGVRGMTGRTLRIETGTPNEPAISLGTGNLTTDSFMLKITGRDTTITGGGDRGALYGVFAFLRKIALGEPLDRLDETQTPRVPVRWVNEWNNLDGSIERGYGGRSIFWDNLKSREDLSRVKDYGRMLASLGINGCSINNVNVNPRILAPEFLPEIKRIADVFRPWGVRTVISVDFGSPKTVGGLDTFDPLDPKVAEWWKSKVDEIYRVVPDLGGLLIKADSEGRVGPSAYNRTHADAANVMARALKPHGGLLFYRGFVYDHHMDWRNLKNDRARAADDNFRALDGKFDDNVVIQIKHGPIDFQVREPASPLFGTLEKTKQAIELQITQEYFGQGRHTVFLIPMWKEVLDFDVNGPVKSRVNGFVGVSNVGLDENWYGNHLSQANLYGFGRLAWNPDLTSQQIVDEWTKLTFGSDPKVVNTIDDIQLTSWRTYEDYTGPLGLQTLTDITGDHYGVNVEASERNGWGQWHRADEHGVGMDRTVATGTGFIGQYRAAVAKVYDSIESCPDDLLLFMHHVPYTQKLHSGKTVIQYIYDSHYEGADAVAGYVRQWKTLAGAVDEQRYRDVLAQLEYQAGQAIVWRDAVTNWFHKASGIADAEGRVGNYPGRYEAEAMKLDGYTVRDITPAEDASGGKAVACASASGCAATLRFDGAPGWYTLHVQYFDSMDGASHYRVLVGKQVIEQWTAADRVPTRRMDSTSSSRRVIPGIALRPGDEIRIEGVPDRTEPAGLDYLEVVK
;
A
#
# COMPACT_ATOMS: atom_id res chain seq x y z
N MET A 1 -57.88 -21.68 -10.66
CA MET A 1 -57.10 -20.48 -10.21
C MET A 1 -55.66 -20.93 -9.98
N ILE A 2 -54.82 -20.74 -10.99
CA ILE A 2 -53.40 -21.07 -10.95
C ILE A 2 -52.69 -19.78 -10.47
N ARG A 3 -52.11 -19.81 -9.25
CA ARG A 3 -51.26 -18.72 -8.80
C ARG A 3 -49.89 -18.85 -9.48
N ALA A 4 -49.56 -17.96 -10.40
CA ALA A 4 -48.26 -17.85 -10.96
C ALA A 4 -47.32 -17.27 -9.88
N LEU A 5 -46.34 -18.07 -9.45
CA LEU A 5 -45.24 -17.66 -8.59
C LEU A 5 -44.24 -16.93 -9.48
N PHE A 6 -44.20 -15.59 -9.41
CA PHE A 6 -43.15 -14.81 -10.03
C PHE A 6 -41.88 -14.99 -9.18
N LEU A 7 -40.99 -15.89 -9.58
CA LEU A 7 -39.60 -15.90 -9.17
C LEU A 7 -38.93 -14.66 -9.78
N LEU A 8 -38.75 -13.61 -8.98
CA LEU A 8 -37.81 -12.53 -9.29
C LEU A 8 -36.39 -13.13 -9.20
N THR A 9 -35.86 -13.54 -10.35
CA THR A 9 -34.42 -13.76 -10.49
C THR A 9 -33.74 -12.40 -10.42
N PHE A 10 -33.25 -12.04 -9.23
CA PHE A 10 -32.21 -11.03 -9.14
C PHE A 10 -31.02 -11.58 -9.92
N ALA A 11 -30.68 -10.96 -11.03
CA ALA A 11 -29.41 -11.15 -11.68
C ALA A 11 -28.36 -10.66 -10.67
N LEU A 12 -27.76 -11.56 -9.93
CA LEU A 12 -26.57 -11.32 -9.14
C LEU A 12 -25.49 -10.95 -10.15
N HIS A 13 -25.30 -9.65 -10.39
CA HIS A 13 -24.08 -9.17 -11.03
C HIS A 13 -22.94 -9.54 -10.11
N ALA A 14 -21.95 -10.26 -10.62
CA ALA A 14 -20.76 -10.62 -9.87
C ALA A 14 -20.12 -9.33 -9.31
N GLU A 15 -19.87 -9.31 -8.02
CA GLU A 15 -19.21 -8.20 -7.35
C GLU A 15 -17.71 -8.29 -7.61
N THR A 16 -17.17 -7.39 -8.43
CA THR A 16 -15.76 -7.41 -8.86
C THR A 16 -14.84 -6.58 -7.98
N GLY A 17 -15.38 -5.91 -6.94
CA GLY A 17 -14.65 -4.96 -6.12
C GLY A 17 -14.52 -3.57 -6.73
N TYR A 18 -15.07 -3.35 -7.95
CA TYR A 18 -15.00 -2.05 -8.64
C TYR A 18 -15.66 -0.92 -7.84
N ASN A 19 -16.80 -1.18 -7.24
CA ASN A 19 -17.54 -0.19 -6.45
C ASN A 19 -16.93 0.06 -5.07
N ALA A 20 -15.98 -0.76 -4.62
CA ALA A 20 -15.34 -0.67 -3.32
C ALA A 20 -16.38 -0.49 -2.18
N TRP A 21 -16.25 0.52 -1.35
CA TRP A 21 -17.23 0.90 -0.30
C TRP A 21 -18.42 1.71 -0.81
N LEU A 22 -18.49 2.06 -2.10
CA LEU A 22 -19.57 2.84 -2.74
C LEU A 22 -20.59 1.97 -3.47
N ARG A 23 -20.83 0.76 -2.99
CA ARG A 23 -21.76 -0.23 -3.57
C ARG A 23 -23.22 0.20 -3.50
N TYR A 24 -23.58 0.92 -2.43
CA TYR A 24 -24.97 1.31 -2.14
C TYR A 24 -25.93 0.11 -2.22
N ALA A 25 -25.53 -0.99 -1.58
CA ALA A 25 -26.33 -2.23 -1.55
C ALA A 25 -27.73 -1.97 -0.99
N ALA A 26 -28.73 -2.65 -1.54
CA ALA A 26 -30.12 -2.52 -1.10
C ALA A 26 -30.27 -2.85 0.39
N LEU A 27 -30.94 -1.99 1.13
CA LEU A 27 -31.20 -2.16 2.55
C LEU A 27 -32.50 -2.94 2.77
N GLU A 28 -32.50 -3.88 3.70
CA GLU A 28 -33.71 -4.60 4.11
C GLU A 28 -34.75 -3.65 4.72
N LYS A 29 -34.28 -2.68 5.50
CA LYS A 29 -35.13 -1.68 6.18
C LYS A 29 -34.65 -0.26 5.86
N PRO A 30 -34.98 0.25 4.66
CA PRO A 30 -34.54 1.60 4.29
C PRO A 30 -35.20 2.67 5.15
N PRO A 31 -34.46 3.73 5.53
CA PRO A 31 -35.04 4.81 6.32
C PRO A 31 -36.09 5.59 5.51
N ALA A 32 -36.96 6.29 6.23
CA ALA A 32 -37.88 7.24 5.63
C ALA A 32 -37.11 8.51 5.23
N LEU A 33 -37.05 8.80 3.95
CA LEU A 33 -36.38 9.96 3.38
C LEU A 33 -37.40 10.85 2.64
N PRO A 34 -37.15 12.18 2.55
CA PRO A 34 -37.90 13.05 1.63
C PRO A 34 -37.84 12.55 0.19
N ALA A 35 -38.88 12.77 -0.59
CA ALA A 35 -38.94 12.36 -2.00
C ALA A 35 -38.30 13.36 -2.97
N VAL A 36 -37.99 14.53 -2.49
CA VAL A 36 -37.51 15.67 -3.28
C VAL A 36 -36.07 16.04 -2.88
N VAL A 37 -35.27 16.39 -3.87
CA VAL A 37 -33.97 17.05 -3.67
C VAL A 37 -33.97 18.43 -4.33
N VAL A 38 -33.53 19.46 -3.58
CA VAL A 38 -33.32 20.82 -4.06
C VAL A 38 -31.86 21.20 -3.94
N VAL A 39 -31.27 21.72 -5.01
CA VAL A 39 -29.89 22.19 -5.02
C VAL A 39 -29.87 23.71 -5.11
N GLN A 40 -29.13 24.33 -4.20
CA GLN A 40 -28.91 25.77 -4.17
C GLN A 40 -27.58 26.11 -4.86
N GLY A 41 -27.63 26.27 -6.18
CA GLY A 41 -26.47 26.53 -7.03
C GLY A 41 -26.40 25.59 -8.23
N ASP A 42 -25.49 25.88 -9.15
CA ASP A 42 -25.34 25.21 -10.45
C ASP A 42 -23.89 24.78 -10.75
N SER A 43 -23.01 24.85 -9.75
CA SER A 43 -21.61 24.44 -9.96
C SER A 43 -21.51 22.96 -10.33
N PRO A 44 -20.52 22.56 -11.14
CA PRO A 44 -20.29 21.15 -11.49
C PRO A 44 -20.15 20.23 -10.28
N VAL A 45 -19.57 20.71 -9.16
CA VAL A 45 -19.37 19.93 -7.93
C VAL A 45 -20.70 19.72 -7.20
N LEU A 46 -21.54 20.77 -7.07
CA LEU A 46 -22.86 20.62 -6.47
C LEU A 46 -23.78 19.72 -7.30
N LEU A 47 -23.72 19.82 -8.62
CA LEU A 47 -24.47 18.93 -9.49
C LEU A 47 -24.03 17.47 -9.35
N ARG A 48 -22.72 17.22 -9.18
CA ARG A 48 -22.20 15.86 -8.87
C ARG A 48 -22.66 15.38 -7.50
N ALA A 49 -22.67 16.25 -6.50
CA ALA A 49 -23.20 15.93 -5.17
C ALA A 49 -24.67 15.49 -5.23
N ARG A 50 -25.52 16.23 -5.97
CA ARG A 50 -26.90 15.85 -6.24
C ARG A 50 -27.03 14.48 -6.90
N ASP A 51 -26.29 14.30 -7.98
CA ASP A 51 -26.36 13.07 -8.77
C ASP A 51 -25.89 11.85 -7.94
N GLU A 52 -24.89 12.03 -7.08
CA GLU A 52 -24.42 10.99 -6.16
C GLU A 52 -25.47 10.69 -5.08
N LEU A 53 -26.13 11.71 -4.52
CA LEU A 53 -27.23 11.54 -3.57
C LEU A 53 -28.37 10.71 -4.18
N ILE A 54 -28.79 11.05 -5.40
CA ILE A 54 -29.84 10.32 -6.14
C ILE A 54 -29.39 8.87 -6.37
N ARG A 55 -28.15 8.65 -6.81
CA ARG A 55 -27.57 7.33 -7.03
C ARG A 55 -27.59 6.48 -5.75
N GLY A 56 -27.08 7.03 -4.65
CA GLY A 56 -26.98 6.32 -3.38
C GLY A 56 -28.36 5.99 -2.79
N VAL A 57 -29.27 6.94 -2.76
CA VAL A 57 -30.64 6.70 -2.31
C VAL A 57 -31.33 5.64 -3.17
N ARG A 58 -31.19 5.73 -4.50
CA ARG A 58 -31.79 4.74 -5.42
C ARG A 58 -31.22 3.32 -5.18
N GLY A 59 -29.89 3.21 -5.04
CA GLY A 59 -29.25 1.92 -4.77
C GLY A 59 -29.73 1.29 -3.47
N MET A 60 -29.72 2.04 -2.38
CA MET A 60 -30.04 1.53 -1.04
C MET A 60 -31.54 1.34 -0.79
N THR A 61 -32.40 2.13 -1.43
CA THR A 61 -33.84 2.14 -1.13
C THR A 61 -34.75 1.70 -2.28
N GLY A 62 -34.22 1.58 -3.49
CA GLY A 62 -34.99 1.37 -4.72
C GLY A 62 -35.82 2.60 -5.17
N ARG A 63 -35.72 3.73 -4.47
CA ARG A 63 -36.51 4.95 -4.73
C ARG A 63 -35.64 6.02 -5.38
N THR A 64 -36.18 6.72 -6.38
CA THR A 64 -35.48 7.81 -7.07
C THR A 64 -36.00 9.16 -6.59
N LEU A 65 -35.11 10.03 -6.12
CA LEU A 65 -35.43 11.37 -5.70
C LEU A 65 -35.84 12.22 -6.92
N ARG A 66 -36.90 13.02 -6.75
CA ARG A 66 -37.32 14.04 -7.73
C ARG A 66 -36.50 15.31 -7.54
N ILE A 67 -36.04 15.87 -8.65
CA ILE A 67 -35.32 17.15 -8.62
C ILE A 67 -36.32 18.27 -8.72
N GLU A 68 -36.27 19.24 -7.79
CA GLU A 68 -37.06 20.47 -7.85
C GLU A 68 -36.17 21.70 -7.72
N THR A 69 -36.71 22.83 -8.11
CA THR A 69 -36.09 24.16 -7.99
C THR A 69 -36.97 25.05 -7.11
N GLY A 70 -36.36 25.97 -6.38
CA GLY A 70 -37.09 26.88 -5.48
C GLY A 70 -37.44 26.25 -4.13
N THR A 71 -38.53 26.70 -3.51
CA THR A 71 -38.97 26.19 -2.20
C THR A 71 -40.07 25.14 -2.41
N PRO A 72 -39.85 23.88 -2.13
CA PRO A 72 -40.86 22.83 -2.30
C PRO A 72 -41.98 22.97 -1.25
N ASN A 73 -43.19 22.52 -1.63
CA ASN A 73 -44.34 22.48 -0.71
C ASN A 73 -44.44 21.21 0.11
N GLU A 74 -43.44 20.35 0.04
CA GLU A 74 -43.31 19.08 0.75
C GLU A 74 -41.92 18.89 1.34
N PRO A 75 -41.71 17.96 2.26
CA PRO A 75 -40.39 17.70 2.83
C PRO A 75 -39.36 17.42 1.75
N ALA A 76 -38.17 18.02 1.86
CA ALA A 76 -37.12 17.94 0.87
C ALA A 76 -35.73 17.68 1.50
N ILE A 77 -34.81 17.20 0.68
CA ILE A 77 -33.37 17.22 0.95
C ILE A 77 -32.80 18.46 0.28
N SER A 78 -32.46 19.47 1.09
CA SER A 78 -31.83 20.70 0.61
C SER A 78 -30.32 20.58 0.61
N LEU A 79 -29.70 20.78 -0.55
CA LEU A 79 -28.24 20.72 -0.74
C LEU A 79 -27.72 22.09 -1.16
N GLY A 80 -26.74 22.64 -0.45
CA GLY A 80 -26.16 23.93 -0.78
C GLY A 80 -24.93 24.27 0.05
N THR A 81 -24.55 25.56 0.00
CA THR A 81 -23.40 26.10 0.75
C THR A 81 -23.85 27.12 1.79
N GLY A 82 -23.05 27.31 2.85
CA GLY A 82 -23.31 28.20 3.95
C GLY A 82 -22.06 28.74 4.61
N ASN A 83 -22.20 29.40 5.75
CA ASN A 83 -21.09 30.03 6.46
C ASN A 83 -20.33 29.03 7.35
N LEU A 84 -19.57 28.12 6.71
CA LEU A 84 -18.66 27.16 7.33
C LEU A 84 -17.28 27.30 6.68
N THR A 85 -16.25 26.64 7.24
CA THR A 85 -14.97 26.52 6.53
C THR A 85 -15.10 25.69 5.26
N THR A 86 -14.33 26.00 4.24
CA THR A 86 -14.55 25.55 2.83
C THR A 86 -14.85 24.07 2.66
N ASP A 87 -14.13 23.17 3.34
CA ASP A 87 -14.29 21.72 3.21
C ASP A 87 -15.19 21.12 4.32
N SER A 88 -15.69 21.94 5.26
CA SER A 88 -16.62 21.50 6.32
C SER A 88 -18.02 21.30 5.77
N PHE A 89 -18.80 20.48 6.46
CA PHE A 89 -20.22 20.33 6.18
C PHE A 89 -21.04 20.20 7.46
N MET A 90 -22.33 20.51 7.34
CA MET A 90 -23.34 20.29 8.35
C MET A 90 -24.45 19.39 7.77
N LEU A 91 -24.83 18.39 8.54
CA LEU A 91 -26.00 17.52 8.29
C LEU A 91 -27.03 17.79 9.36
N LYS A 92 -28.25 18.17 8.95
CA LYS A 92 -29.33 18.48 9.88
C LYS A 92 -30.66 17.93 9.40
N ILE A 93 -31.43 17.31 10.29
CA ILE A 93 -32.81 16.92 10.06
C ILE A 93 -33.69 17.70 11.01
N THR A 94 -34.65 18.39 10.44
CA THR A 94 -35.65 19.21 11.17
C THR A 94 -37.04 18.75 10.75
N GLY A 95 -37.75 18.08 11.65
CA GLY A 95 -39.02 17.45 11.31
C GLY A 95 -38.82 16.36 10.24
N ARG A 96 -39.28 16.62 9.01
CA ARG A 96 -39.10 15.71 7.87
C ARG A 96 -38.12 16.26 6.81
N ASP A 97 -37.63 17.48 7.00
CA ASP A 97 -36.67 18.10 6.09
C ASP A 97 -35.23 17.68 6.45
N THR A 98 -34.43 17.43 5.42
CA THR A 98 -32.99 17.16 5.54
C THR A 98 -32.22 18.29 4.90
N THR A 99 -31.23 18.84 5.60
CA THR A 99 -30.34 19.87 5.10
C THR A 99 -28.90 19.36 5.09
N ILE A 100 -28.24 19.51 3.94
CA ILE A 100 -26.82 19.22 3.73
C ILE A 100 -26.17 20.54 3.31
N THR A 101 -25.39 21.15 4.21
CA THR A 101 -24.76 22.44 3.99
C THR A 101 -23.26 22.31 3.99
N GLY A 102 -22.57 22.64 2.90
CA GLY A 102 -21.12 22.74 2.83
C GLY A 102 -20.63 24.16 3.12
N GLY A 103 -19.39 24.30 3.64
CA GLY A 103 -18.69 25.59 3.68
C GLY A 103 -18.27 26.09 2.28
N GLY A 104 -18.34 25.20 1.30
CA GLY A 104 -18.16 25.42 -0.13
C GLY A 104 -18.67 24.19 -0.85
N ASP A 105 -18.60 24.18 -2.18
CA ASP A 105 -19.12 23.09 -3.02
C ASP A 105 -18.55 21.73 -2.64
N ARG A 106 -17.23 21.64 -2.34
CA ARG A 106 -16.60 20.40 -1.87
C ARG A 106 -17.16 19.96 -0.53
N GLY A 107 -17.37 20.89 0.40
CA GLY A 107 -17.98 20.56 1.69
C GLY A 107 -19.38 19.98 1.52
N ALA A 108 -20.20 20.51 0.61
CA ALA A 108 -21.51 19.97 0.28
C ALA A 108 -21.41 18.55 -0.31
N LEU A 109 -20.47 18.30 -1.22
CA LEU A 109 -20.20 16.95 -1.77
C LEU A 109 -19.78 15.97 -0.68
N TYR A 110 -18.88 16.35 0.22
CA TYR A 110 -18.44 15.52 1.35
C TYR A 110 -19.59 15.23 2.32
N GLY A 111 -20.47 16.24 2.55
CA GLY A 111 -21.69 16.07 3.33
C GLY A 111 -22.64 15.04 2.73
N VAL A 112 -22.80 15.02 1.39
CA VAL A 112 -23.59 13.99 0.70
C VAL A 112 -22.99 12.59 0.91
N PHE A 113 -21.69 12.41 0.73
CA PHE A 113 -21.06 11.11 0.98
C PHE A 113 -21.18 10.69 2.45
N ALA A 114 -21.03 11.62 3.39
CA ALA A 114 -21.22 11.34 4.81
C ALA A 114 -22.66 10.91 5.13
N PHE A 115 -23.65 11.59 4.57
CA PHE A 115 -25.05 11.25 4.74
C PHE A 115 -25.37 9.86 4.15
N LEU A 116 -24.89 9.55 2.95
CA LEU A 116 -25.08 8.26 2.31
C LEU A 116 -24.38 7.13 3.10
N ARG A 117 -23.20 7.40 3.67
CA ARG A 117 -22.49 6.45 4.54
C ARG A 117 -23.31 6.13 5.79
N LYS A 118 -23.88 7.14 6.46
CA LYS A 118 -24.76 6.92 7.62
C LYS A 118 -25.96 6.05 7.27
N ILE A 119 -26.60 6.30 6.12
CA ILE A 119 -27.72 5.45 5.64
C ILE A 119 -27.23 4.02 5.43
N ALA A 120 -26.10 3.82 4.75
CA ALA A 120 -25.55 2.51 4.45
C ALA A 120 -25.19 1.70 5.71
N LEU A 121 -24.72 2.40 6.75
CA LEU A 121 -24.36 1.80 8.04
C LEU A 121 -25.57 1.60 8.97
N GLY A 122 -26.75 2.07 8.57
CA GLY A 122 -27.96 1.98 9.41
C GLY A 122 -27.93 2.88 10.64
N GLU A 123 -27.14 3.97 10.60
CA GLU A 123 -27.09 4.92 11.71
C GLU A 123 -28.45 5.66 11.87
N PRO A 124 -28.87 5.95 13.12
CA PRO A 124 -30.08 6.70 13.39
C PRO A 124 -30.04 8.10 12.77
N LEU A 125 -31.07 8.46 12.02
CA LEU A 125 -31.19 9.78 11.37
C LEU A 125 -32.14 10.74 12.08
N ASP A 126 -32.96 10.28 13.00
CA ASP A 126 -34.09 11.00 13.63
C ASP A 126 -33.68 12.27 14.41
N ARG A 127 -32.43 12.36 14.84
CA ARG A 127 -31.85 13.49 15.58
C ARG A 127 -30.55 14.00 14.98
N LEU A 128 -30.39 13.84 13.66
CA LEU A 128 -29.17 14.28 12.99
C LEU A 128 -29.03 15.79 13.02
N ASP A 129 -28.04 16.28 13.77
CA ASP A 129 -27.58 17.67 13.80
C ASP A 129 -26.09 17.66 14.12
N GLU A 130 -25.27 17.61 13.09
CA GLU A 130 -23.82 17.51 13.24
C GLU A 130 -23.09 18.38 12.24
N THR A 131 -21.96 18.92 12.66
CA THR A 131 -20.99 19.61 11.80
C THR A 131 -19.68 18.87 11.83
N GLN A 132 -19.15 18.56 10.65
CA GLN A 132 -17.82 17.95 10.52
C GLN A 132 -16.87 18.90 9.80
N THR A 133 -15.65 18.98 10.32
CA THR A 133 -14.55 19.75 9.77
C THR A 133 -13.34 18.86 9.64
N PRO A 134 -12.69 18.77 8.47
CA PRO A 134 -11.49 17.97 8.33
C PRO A 134 -10.35 18.54 9.20
N ARG A 135 -9.57 17.66 9.82
CA ARG A 135 -8.47 18.06 10.70
C ARG A 135 -7.40 18.90 9.99
N VAL A 136 -7.13 18.58 8.72
CA VAL A 136 -6.11 19.26 7.92
C VAL A 136 -6.67 19.73 6.58
N PRO A 137 -6.15 20.84 6.02
CA PRO A 137 -6.61 21.35 4.74
C PRO A 137 -6.13 20.54 3.53
N VAL A 138 -5.00 19.86 3.63
CA VAL A 138 -4.40 19.07 2.54
C VAL A 138 -4.63 17.58 2.81
N ARG A 139 -5.32 16.90 1.91
CA ARG A 139 -5.63 15.48 1.96
C ARG A 139 -5.46 14.94 0.54
N TRP A 140 -4.23 14.58 0.19
CA TRP A 140 -3.84 14.25 -1.18
C TRP A 140 -3.39 12.82 -1.31
N VAL A 141 -3.50 12.29 -2.53
CA VAL A 141 -2.86 11.03 -2.92
C VAL A 141 -1.80 11.29 -3.99
N ASN A 142 -0.79 10.44 -4.00
CA ASN A 142 0.25 10.42 -5.01
C ASN A 142 0.13 9.11 -5.80
N GLU A 143 0.19 9.22 -7.12
CA GLU A 143 0.21 8.08 -8.01
C GLU A 143 1.57 7.99 -8.68
N TRP A 144 2.34 6.95 -8.38
CA TRP A 144 3.67 6.74 -8.98
C TRP A 144 3.55 6.10 -10.35
N ASN A 145 2.77 6.78 -11.20
CA ASN A 145 2.46 6.36 -12.56
C ASN A 145 3.46 6.96 -13.54
N ASN A 146 4.05 6.11 -14.38
CA ASN A 146 4.96 6.53 -15.43
C ASN A 146 4.19 6.89 -16.71
N LEU A 147 4.78 7.76 -17.55
CA LEU A 147 4.14 8.21 -18.80
C LEU A 147 3.97 7.09 -19.83
N ASP A 148 4.71 5.97 -19.71
CA ASP A 148 4.56 4.78 -20.55
C ASP A 148 3.38 3.88 -20.12
N GLY A 149 2.73 4.19 -19.01
CA GLY A 149 1.61 3.46 -18.46
C GLY A 149 2.00 2.38 -17.45
N SER A 150 3.27 2.23 -17.09
CA SER A 150 3.67 1.42 -15.94
C SER A 150 3.39 2.14 -14.61
N ILE A 151 3.30 1.39 -13.54
CA ILE A 151 3.18 1.91 -12.17
C ILE A 151 4.39 1.40 -11.38
N GLU A 152 5.04 2.29 -10.65
CA GLU A 152 6.12 1.92 -9.74
C GLU A 152 5.50 1.46 -8.43
N ARG A 153 5.66 0.21 -8.09
CA ARG A 153 5.12 -0.47 -6.90
C ARG A 153 3.59 -0.69 -6.94
N GLY A 154 3.21 -1.88 -6.54
CA GLY A 154 1.82 -2.32 -6.50
C GLY A 154 1.40 -3.17 -7.71
N TYR A 155 0.33 -3.95 -7.53
CA TYR A 155 -0.15 -4.95 -8.50
C TYR A 155 -1.57 -4.68 -9.00
N GLY A 156 -2.02 -3.43 -8.97
CA GLY A 156 -3.36 -3.04 -9.46
C GLY A 156 -3.51 -2.94 -10.98
N GLY A 157 -2.55 -3.45 -11.73
CA GLY A 157 -2.53 -3.36 -13.20
C GLY A 157 -1.77 -2.14 -13.72
N ARG A 158 -2.08 -1.71 -14.96
CA ARG A 158 -1.44 -0.54 -15.57
C ARG A 158 -2.09 0.77 -15.12
N SER A 159 -1.40 1.89 -15.39
CA SER A 159 -1.85 3.24 -15.08
C SER A 159 -3.25 3.54 -15.59
N ILE A 160 -4.08 4.15 -14.73
CA ILE A 160 -5.39 4.70 -15.14
C ILE A 160 -5.27 6.04 -15.88
N PHE A 161 -4.11 6.71 -15.79
CA PHE A 161 -3.87 8.04 -16.38
C PHE A 161 -3.17 7.99 -17.72
N TRP A 162 -2.09 7.19 -17.80
CA TRP A 162 -1.12 7.24 -18.88
C TRP A 162 -1.06 5.96 -19.70
N ASP A 163 -0.77 6.09 -20.99
CA ASP A 163 -0.44 4.99 -21.87
C ASP A 163 0.41 5.51 -23.05
N ASN A 164 1.57 4.91 -23.27
CA ASN A 164 2.45 5.26 -24.38
C ASN A 164 2.71 6.77 -24.56
N LEU A 165 3.07 7.45 -23.46
CA LEU A 165 3.40 8.89 -23.43
C LEU A 165 2.20 9.83 -23.73
N LYS A 166 0.96 9.38 -23.50
CA LYS A 166 -0.26 10.17 -23.60
C LYS A 166 -1.20 9.86 -22.45
N SER A 167 -2.13 10.75 -22.14
CA SER A 167 -3.26 10.37 -21.30
C SER A 167 -4.11 9.32 -22.02
N ARG A 168 -4.65 8.38 -21.25
CA ARG A 168 -5.54 7.36 -21.83
C ARG A 168 -6.68 7.98 -22.60
N GLU A 169 -7.10 7.31 -23.68
CA GLU A 169 -8.22 7.79 -24.48
C GLU A 169 -9.51 7.79 -23.65
N ASP A 170 -9.79 6.67 -22.98
CA ASP A 170 -10.88 6.54 -22.02
C ASP A 170 -10.42 6.89 -20.59
N LEU A 171 -11.00 7.96 -20.03
CA LEU A 171 -10.77 8.45 -18.68
C LEU A 171 -11.93 8.11 -17.73
N SER A 172 -12.82 7.18 -18.09
CA SER A 172 -13.91 6.73 -17.20
C SER A 172 -13.40 6.22 -15.85
N ARG A 173 -12.27 5.48 -15.88
CA ARG A 173 -11.61 4.98 -14.68
C ARG A 173 -11.10 6.11 -13.78
N VAL A 174 -10.55 7.17 -14.36
CA VAL A 174 -10.12 8.38 -13.63
C VAL A 174 -11.32 9.09 -13.02
N LYS A 175 -12.44 9.15 -13.71
CA LYS A 175 -13.69 9.73 -13.19
C LYS A 175 -14.19 8.95 -11.97
N ASP A 176 -14.19 7.62 -12.02
CA ASP A 176 -14.63 6.79 -10.91
C ASP A 176 -13.65 6.82 -9.73
N TYR A 177 -12.36 6.96 -10.02
CA TYR A 177 -11.36 7.23 -8.99
C TYR A 177 -11.59 8.57 -8.31
N GLY A 178 -11.87 9.64 -9.07
CA GLY A 178 -12.25 10.95 -8.52
C GLY A 178 -13.46 10.86 -7.57
N ARG A 179 -14.46 10.04 -7.92
CA ARG A 179 -15.61 9.74 -7.05
C ARG A 179 -15.18 9.05 -5.76
N MET A 180 -14.30 8.04 -5.82
CA MET A 180 -13.77 7.35 -4.65
C MET A 180 -13.00 8.30 -3.74
N LEU A 181 -12.12 9.13 -4.28
CA LEU A 181 -11.35 10.12 -3.53
C LEU A 181 -12.26 11.13 -2.83
N ALA A 182 -13.25 11.66 -3.55
CA ALA A 182 -14.24 12.60 -2.99
C ALA A 182 -15.03 11.98 -1.83
N SER A 183 -15.38 10.69 -1.90
CA SER A 183 -16.11 9.99 -0.83
C SER A 183 -15.36 9.93 0.49
N LEU A 184 -14.04 10.08 0.45
CA LEU A 184 -13.14 10.11 1.59
C LEU A 184 -12.70 11.53 1.99
N GLY A 185 -13.20 12.56 1.30
CA GLY A 185 -12.78 13.93 1.52
C GLY A 185 -11.37 14.25 1.02
N ILE A 186 -10.81 13.43 0.14
CA ILE A 186 -9.51 13.67 -0.50
C ILE A 186 -9.69 14.76 -1.56
N ASN A 187 -8.82 15.79 -1.52
CA ASN A 187 -9.00 17.02 -2.30
C ASN A 187 -7.84 17.29 -3.30
N GLY A 188 -6.95 16.33 -3.52
CA GLY A 188 -5.89 16.44 -4.52
C GLY A 188 -5.27 15.10 -4.88
N CYS A 189 -4.73 15.02 -6.10
CA CYS A 189 -4.09 13.82 -6.64
C CYS A 189 -2.90 14.20 -7.52
N SER A 190 -1.68 13.73 -7.19
CA SER A 190 -0.54 13.77 -8.09
C SER A 190 -0.65 12.61 -9.08
N ILE A 191 -0.58 12.94 -10.38
CA ILE A 191 -0.93 12.00 -11.47
C ILE A 191 0.26 11.31 -12.11
N ASN A 192 1.47 11.57 -11.64
CA ASN A 192 2.70 10.98 -12.17
C ASN A 192 3.75 10.72 -11.08
N ASN A 193 4.66 9.82 -11.41
CA ASN A 193 5.70 9.32 -10.52
C ASN A 193 6.62 10.43 -9.99
N VAL A 194 7.04 10.31 -8.74
CA VAL A 194 8.07 11.17 -8.12
C VAL A 194 9.47 10.95 -8.72
N ASN A 195 9.71 9.78 -9.35
CA ASN A 195 10.84 9.49 -10.21
C ASN A 195 10.57 10.00 -11.64
N VAL A 196 10.41 11.29 -11.76
CA VAL A 196 9.79 12.00 -12.87
C VAL A 196 10.52 11.82 -14.19
N ASN A 197 9.74 11.59 -15.26
CA ASN A 197 10.18 11.88 -16.61
C ASN A 197 10.02 13.39 -16.89
N PRO A 198 11.10 14.18 -17.09
CA PRO A 198 11.03 15.64 -17.20
C PRO A 198 10.10 16.12 -18.33
N ARG A 199 9.82 15.29 -19.34
CA ARG A 199 8.92 15.60 -20.46
C ARG A 199 7.50 15.95 -20.01
N ILE A 200 7.08 15.62 -18.80
CA ILE A 200 5.77 16.04 -18.27
C ILE A 200 5.55 17.56 -18.36
N LEU A 201 6.64 18.36 -18.34
CA LEU A 201 6.60 19.81 -18.48
C LEU A 201 6.73 20.30 -19.94
N ALA A 202 6.86 19.40 -20.90
CA ALA A 202 6.92 19.79 -22.31
C ALA A 202 5.52 20.21 -22.80
N PRO A 203 5.45 21.17 -23.77
CA PRO A 203 4.17 21.73 -24.22
C PRO A 203 3.14 20.71 -24.69
N GLU A 204 3.58 19.60 -25.27
CA GLU A 204 2.70 18.52 -25.75
C GLU A 204 1.97 17.78 -24.61
N PHE A 205 2.48 17.82 -23.38
CA PHE A 205 1.81 17.17 -22.24
C PHE A 205 0.76 18.06 -21.54
N LEU A 206 0.80 19.37 -21.69
CA LEU A 206 -0.14 20.27 -21.03
C LEU A 206 -1.60 19.97 -21.41
N PRO A 207 -1.97 19.71 -22.69
CA PRO A 207 -3.29 19.27 -23.05
C PRO A 207 -3.70 17.94 -22.40
N GLU A 208 -2.76 17.00 -22.26
CA GLU A 208 -3.00 15.71 -21.65
C GLU A 208 -3.28 15.83 -20.14
N ILE A 209 -2.51 16.67 -19.44
CA ILE A 209 -2.75 17.00 -18.02
C ILE A 209 -4.12 17.67 -17.87
N LYS A 210 -4.50 18.58 -18.78
CA LYS A 210 -5.80 19.23 -18.77
C LYS A 210 -6.96 18.26 -18.88
N ARG A 211 -6.85 17.25 -19.76
CA ARG A 211 -7.89 16.22 -19.92
C ARG A 211 -8.14 15.49 -18.59
N ILE A 212 -7.08 15.12 -17.86
CA ILE A 212 -7.20 14.47 -16.56
C ILE A 212 -7.79 15.43 -15.52
N ALA A 213 -7.31 16.68 -15.47
CA ALA A 213 -7.81 17.70 -14.55
C ALA A 213 -9.29 18.00 -14.75
N ASP A 214 -9.76 18.07 -16.00
CA ASP A 214 -11.17 18.33 -16.33
C ASP A 214 -12.08 17.19 -15.81
N VAL A 215 -11.58 15.95 -15.74
CA VAL A 215 -12.31 14.80 -15.18
C VAL A 215 -12.37 14.84 -13.65
N PHE A 216 -11.30 15.28 -12.97
CA PHE A 216 -11.24 15.39 -11.52
C PHE A 216 -12.02 16.59 -10.97
N ARG A 217 -12.04 17.70 -11.68
CA ARG A 217 -12.62 18.98 -11.21
C ARG A 217 -14.06 18.85 -10.69
N PRO A 218 -14.99 18.16 -11.38
CA PRO A 218 -16.36 18.00 -10.86
C PRO A 218 -16.48 17.20 -9.57
N TRP A 219 -15.42 16.48 -9.18
CA TRP A 219 -15.31 15.76 -7.91
C TRP A 219 -14.59 16.57 -6.82
N GLY A 220 -14.21 17.82 -7.11
CA GLY A 220 -13.49 18.68 -6.18
C GLY A 220 -12.04 18.25 -5.91
N VAL A 221 -11.50 17.31 -6.69
CA VAL A 221 -10.11 16.84 -6.60
C VAL A 221 -9.23 17.70 -7.50
N ARG A 222 -8.20 18.33 -6.93
CA ARG A 222 -7.21 19.11 -7.67
C ARG A 222 -6.15 18.20 -8.25
N THR A 223 -5.78 18.42 -9.50
CA THR A 223 -4.62 17.75 -10.11
C THR A 223 -3.34 18.37 -9.59
N VAL A 224 -2.34 17.53 -9.31
CA VAL A 224 -0.99 17.88 -8.92
C VAL A 224 -0.03 17.14 -9.87
N ILE A 225 1.13 17.72 -10.17
CA ILE A 225 2.15 17.07 -10.99
C ILE A 225 3.47 17.01 -10.24
N SER A 226 4.12 15.86 -10.32
CA SER A 226 5.51 15.73 -9.88
C SER A 226 6.43 16.28 -10.97
N VAL A 227 7.50 17.00 -10.57
CA VAL A 227 8.45 17.63 -11.50
C VAL A 227 9.90 17.29 -11.14
N ASP A 228 10.77 17.29 -12.14
CA ASP A 228 12.20 17.09 -11.96
C ASP A 228 12.90 18.42 -11.70
N PHE A 229 13.79 18.47 -10.69
CA PHE A 229 14.50 19.71 -10.32
C PHE A 229 15.41 20.22 -11.43
N GLY A 230 15.97 19.33 -12.25
CA GLY A 230 16.79 19.66 -13.42
C GLY A 230 16.02 20.15 -14.65
N SER A 231 14.69 20.29 -14.58
CA SER A 231 13.84 20.65 -15.72
C SER A 231 14.23 21.97 -16.41
N PRO A 232 14.73 23.02 -15.73
CA PRO A 232 15.24 24.21 -16.44
C PRO A 232 16.31 23.93 -17.47
N LYS A 233 17.16 22.92 -17.20
CA LYS A 233 18.19 22.46 -18.15
C LYS A 233 17.62 21.47 -19.17
N THR A 234 16.91 20.44 -18.71
CA THR A 234 16.50 19.30 -19.55
C THR A 234 15.30 19.62 -20.46
N VAL A 235 14.42 20.52 -20.07
CA VAL A 235 13.24 20.97 -20.82
C VAL A 235 13.38 22.42 -21.26
N GLY A 236 13.96 23.27 -20.41
CA GLY A 236 14.09 24.70 -20.68
C GLY A 236 15.30 25.07 -21.54
N GLY A 237 16.24 24.14 -21.74
CA GLY A 237 17.47 24.39 -22.53
C GLY A 237 18.45 25.40 -21.90
N LEU A 238 18.32 25.67 -20.58
CA LEU A 238 19.28 26.46 -19.87
C LEU A 238 20.57 25.66 -19.60
N ASP A 239 21.70 26.36 -19.41
CA ASP A 239 22.98 25.71 -19.07
C ASP A 239 23.02 25.27 -17.59
N THR A 240 22.11 25.79 -16.75
CA THR A 240 22.08 25.60 -15.31
C THR A 240 20.68 25.32 -14.80
N PHE A 241 20.59 24.74 -13.60
CA PHE A 241 19.38 24.64 -12.79
C PHE A 241 19.64 25.18 -11.35
N ASP A 242 20.69 26.01 -11.15
CA ASP A 242 20.97 26.65 -9.86
C ASP A 242 19.76 27.49 -9.41
N PRO A 243 19.11 27.18 -8.26
CA PRO A 243 17.90 27.88 -7.80
C PRO A 243 18.09 29.37 -7.55
N LEU A 244 19.32 29.81 -7.39
CA LEU A 244 19.65 31.26 -7.20
C LEU A 244 19.99 31.98 -8.52
N ASP A 245 20.05 31.27 -9.66
CA ASP A 245 20.22 31.94 -10.95
C ASP A 245 18.88 32.61 -11.36
N PRO A 246 18.91 33.94 -11.67
CA PRO A 246 17.71 34.65 -12.10
C PRO A 246 17.03 34.04 -13.36
N LYS A 247 17.78 33.43 -14.25
CA LYS A 247 17.23 32.76 -15.46
C LYS A 247 16.43 31.53 -15.08
N VAL A 248 16.86 30.77 -14.07
CA VAL A 248 16.16 29.61 -13.54
C VAL A 248 14.85 30.06 -12.86
N ALA A 249 14.91 31.12 -12.06
CA ALA A 249 13.73 31.70 -11.42
C ALA A 249 12.68 32.17 -12.45
N GLU A 250 13.12 32.88 -13.52
CA GLU A 250 12.22 33.34 -14.59
C GLU A 250 11.66 32.16 -15.40
N TRP A 251 12.47 31.12 -15.64
CA TRP A 251 11.99 29.92 -16.31
C TRP A 251 10.89 29.22 -15.51
N TRP A 252 11.09 29.00 -14.19
CA TRP A 252 10.03 28.41 -13.35
C TRP A 252 8.76 29.25 -13.34
N LYS A 253 8.91 30.60 -13.21
CA LYS A 253 7.76 31.50 -13.27
C LYS A 253 7.00 31.35 -14.58
N SER A 254 7.69 31.44 -15.72
CA SER A 254 7.08 31.34 -17.04
C SER A 254 6.42 29.97 -17.28
N LYS A 255 7.06 28.88 -16.80
CA LYS A 255 6.53 27.52 -16.94
C LYS A 255 5.29 27.31 -16.07
N VAL A 256 5.28 27.82 -14.83
CA VAL A 256 4.12 27.76 -13.93
C VAL A 256 2.97 28.59 -14.51
N ASP A 257 3.23 29.80 -15.00
CA ASP A 257 2.23 30.65 -15.67
C ASP A 257 1.62 29.93 -16.88
N GLU A 258 2.44 29.22 -17.68
CA GLU A 258 1.98 28.41 -18.81
C GLU A 258 1.06 27.27 -18.36
N ILE A 259 1.44 26.52 -17.31
CA ILE A 259 0.64 25.43 -16.77
C ILE A 259 -0.72 25.95 -16.26
N TYR A 260 -0.73 27.01 -15.45
CA TYR A 260 -1.98 27.56 -14.89
C TYR A 260 -2.87 28.20 -15.95
N ARG A 261 -2.33 28.64 -17.09
CA ARG A 261 -3.17 29.05 -18.23
C ARG A 261 -3.98 27.90 -18.80
N VAL A 262 -3.46 26.67 -18.74
CA VAL A 262 -4.09 25.45 -19.26
C VAL A 262 -4.92 24.73 -18.20
N VAL A 263 -4.44 24.70 -16.94
CA VAL A 263 -5.08 24.08 -15.77
C VAL A 263 -5.18 25.10 -14.64
N PRO A 264 -6.18 25.99 -14.66
CA PRO A 264 -6.28 27.14 -13.74
C PRO A 264 -6.41 26.75 -12.26
N ASP A 265 -6.88 25.58 -11.96
CA ASP A 265 -7.12 25.03 -10.63
C ASP A 265 -6.08 23.96 -10.21
N LEU A 266 -4.91 23.94 -10.86
CA LEU A 266 -3.83 23.03 -10.44
C LEU A 266 -3.54 23.18 -8.94
N GLY A 267 -3.44 22.07 -8.20
CA GLY A 267 -3.17 22.09 -6.76
C GLY A 267 -1.76 22.55 -6.41
N GLY A 268 -0.81 22.26 -7.27
CA GLY A 268 0.59 22.60 -7.08
C GLY A 268 1.55 21.59 -7.71
N LEU A 269 2.78 21.64 -7.25
CA LEU A 269 3.88 20.77 -7.71
C LEU A 269 4.40 19.90 -6.56
N LEU A 270 4.87 18.69 -6.91
CA LEU A 270 5.56 17.79 -6.01
C LEU A 270 6.99 17.56 -6.53
N ILE A 271 7.98 17.60 -5.63
CA ILE A 271 9.38 17.44 -6.02
C ILE A 271 10.14 16.48 -5.09
N LYS A 272 11.01 15.67 -5.69
CA LYS A 272 12.04 14.84 -5.08
C LYS A 272 13.38 15.29 -5.63
N ALA A 273 14.32 15.68 -4.74
CA ALA A 273 15.63 16.20 -5.10
C ALA A 273 16.72 15.60 -4.20
N ASP A 274 17.95 15.52 -4.67
CA ASP A 274 19.14 14.99 -3.96
C ASP A 274 18.87 13.61 -3.32
N SER A 275 18.27 12.70 -4.08
CA SER A 275 17.90 11.38 -3.60
C SER A 275 17.88 10.40 -4.76
N GLU A 276 18.43 9.20 -4.58
CA GLU A 276 18.39 8.10 -5.56
C GLU A 276 18.83 8.52 -6.98
N GLY A 277 19.94 9.25 -7.08
CA GLY A 277 20.47 9.74 -8.34
C GLY A 277 19.70 10.91 -8.96
N ARG A 278 18.64 11.43 -8.31
CA ARG A 278 17.97 12.67 -8.74
C ARG A 278 18.81 13.88 -8.41
N VAL A 279 18.93 14.79 -9.38
CA VAL A 279 19.62 16.05 -9.17
C VAL A 279 18.87 16.93 -8.18
N GLY A 280 19.62 17.79 -7.49
CA GLY A 280 19.05 18.69 -6.49
C GLY A 280 19.98 19.89 -6.22
N PRO A 281 19.67 20.67 -5.17
CA PRO A 281 20.42 21.89 -4.84
C PRO A 281 21.89 21.63 -4.44
N SER A 282 22.21 20.43 -3.97
CA SER A 282 23.59 20.06 -3.60
C SER A 282 24.58 20.20 -4.75
N ALA A 283 24.13 20.04 -6.00
CA ALA A 283 24.94 20.23 -7.20
C ALA A 283 25.56 21.65 -7.32
N TYR A 284 24.98 22.63 -6.63
CA TYR A 284 25.43 24.02 -6.61
C TYR A 284 25.77 24.51 -5.18
N ASN A 285 25.91 23.63 -4.21
CA ASN A 285 26.06 23.97 -2.80
C ASN A 285 24.95 24.90 -2.28
N ARG A 286 23.70 24.66 -2.71
CA ARG A 286 22.52 25.38 -2.25
C ARG A 286 21.75 24.55 -1.24
N THR A 287 20.91 25.23 -0.48
CA THR A 287 20.05 24.56 0.50
C THR A 287 18.75 24.05 -0.13
N HIS A 288 18.09 23.10 0.51
CA HIS A 288 16.74 22.65 0.11
C HIS A 288 15.71 23.78 0.23
N ALA A 289 15.93 24.77 1.09
CA ALA A 289 15.06 25.95 1.16
C ALA A 289 15.24 26.84 -0.08
N ASP A 290 16.46 27.04 -0.58
CA ASP A 290 16.69 27.77 -1.84
C ASP A 290 15.98 27.09 -3.00
N ALA A 291 16.08 25.77 -3.08
CA ALA A 291 15.45 24.96 -4.11
C ALA A 291 13.90 25.01 -4.05
N ALA A 292 13.35 24.89 -2.86
CA ALA A 292 11.91 24.94 -2.68
C ALA A 292 11.35 26.34 -2.97
N ASN A 293 12.01 27.37 -2.45
CA ASN A 293 11.48 28.73 -2.53
C ASN A 293 11.41 29.29 -3.96
N VAL A 294 12.36 28.95 -4.85
CA VAL A 294 12.30 29.41 -6.25
C VAL A 294 11.03 28.94 -6.95
N MET A 295 10.63 27.69 -6.71
CA MET A 295 9.42 27.11 -7.31
C MET A 295 8.16 27.58 -6.57
N ALA A 296 8.20 27.66 -5.25
CA ALA A 296 7.10 28.13 -4.43
C ALA A 296 6.68 29.57 -4.79
N ARG A 297 7.66 30.47 -5.04
CA ARG A 297 7.41 31.83 -5.50
C ARG A 297 6.74 31.89 -6.86
N ALA A 298 7.08 30.98 -7.77
CA ALA A 298 6.39 30.85 -9.06
C ALA A 298 4.92 30.40 -8.87
N LEU A 299 4.63 29.51 -7.92
CA LEU A 299 3.29 29.00 -7.64
C LEU A 299 2.40 29.97 -6.87
N LYS A 300 3.00 30.84 -6.02
CA LYS A 300 2.28 31.69 -5.06
C LYS A 300 1.19 32.59 -5.69
N PRO A 301 1.43 33.26 -6.84
CA PRO A 301 0.39 34.08 -7.50
C PRO A 301 -0.86 33.32 -7.91
N HIS A 302 -0.73 32.01 -8.11
CA HIS A 302 -1.80 31.13 -8.52
C HIS A 302 -2.49 30.38 -7.35
N GLY A 303 -1.99 30.57 -6.11
CA GLY A 303 -2.46 29.85 -4.93
C GLY A 303 -2.05 28.37 -4.88
N GLY A 304 -1.03 28.00 -5.67
CA GLY A 304 -0.48 26.68 -5.69
C GLY A 304 0.46 26.36 -4.53
N LEU A 305 0.52 25.09 -4.13
CA LEU A 305 1.43 24.59 -3.10
C LEU A 305 2.63 23.90 -3.74
N LEU A 306 3.78 23.99 -3.08
CA LEU A 306 4.93 23.15 -3.38
C LEU A 306 5.08 22.07 -2.30
N PHE A 307 4.98 20.83 -2.68
CA PHE A 307 5.33 19.69 -1.84
C PHE A 307 6.79 19.34 -2.11
N TYR A 308 7.63 19.49 -1.09
CA TYR A 308 9.04 19.13 -1.15
C TYR A 308 9.29 17.90 -0.28
N ARG A 309 9.69 16.78 -0.88
CA ARG A 309 9.89 15.55 -0.11
C ARG A 309 11.09 15.68 0.82
N GLY A 310 10.87 15.46 2.10
CA GLY A 310 11.90 15.34 3.14
C GLY A 310 12.63 14.00 3.07
N PHE A 311 12.85 13.49 1.87
CA PHE A 311 13.51 12.23 1.59
C PHE A 311 14.76 12.51 0.76
N VAL A 312 15.83 12.84 1.48
CA VAL A 312 17.14 13.24 0.94
C VAL A 312 18.21 12.39 1.59
N TYR A 313 19.04 11.73 0.83
CA TYR A 313 20.20 11.02 1.34
C TYR A 313 21.26 10.87 0.25
N ASP A 314 22.53 10.80 0.69
CA ASP A 314 23.65 10.53 -0.20
C ASP A 314 23.68 9.04 -0.57
N HIS A 315 23.29 8.73 -1.81
CA HIS A 315 23.30 7.37 -2.33
C HIS A 315 24.70 6.81 -2.61
N HIS A 316 25.76 7.64 -2.50
CA HIS A 316 27.15 7.18 -2.56
C HIS A 316 27.75 6.86 -1.19
N MET A 317 26.99 7.03 -0.12
CA MET A 317 27.41 6.76 1.25
C MET A 317 27.92 5.31 1.38
N ASP A 318 29.14 5.14 1.90
CA ASP A 318 29.68 3.80 2.14
C ASP A 318 28.97 3.14 3.33
N TRP A 319 28.16 2.15 3.04
CA TRP A 319 27.37 1.42 4.03
C TRP A 319 28.23 0.63 5.04
N ARG A 320 29.49 0.32 4.70
CA ARG A 320 30.43 -0.39 5.59
C ARG A 320 30.91 0.52 6.72
N ASN A 321 30.81 1.81 6.56
CA ASN A 321 31.06 2.74 7.64
C ASN A 321 29.90 2.73 8.65
N LEU A 322 30.16 2.16 9.83
CA LEU A 322 29.14 1.99 10.88
C LEU A 322 28.58 3.30 11.45
N LYS A 323 29.15 4.44 11.10
CA LYS A 323 28.64 5.78 11.46
C LYS A 323 27.69 6.36 10.42
N ASN A 324 27.64 5.79 9.23
CA ASN A 324 26.68 6.18 8.20
C ASN A 324 25.31 5.59 8.50
N ASP A 325 24.29 6.42 8.49
CA ASP A 325 22.90 6.00 8.74
C ASP A 325 21.91 6.85 7.96
N ARG A 326 21.20 6.21 7.05
CA ARG A 326 20.15 6.84 6.27
C ARG A 326 19.01 7.39 7.14
N ALA A 327 18.73 6.76 8.29
CA ALA A 327 17.67 7.22 9.20
C ALA A 327 17.89 8.66 9.69
N ARG A 328 19.14 9.13 9.74
CA ARG A 328 19.47 10.50 10.13
C ARG A 328 19.16 11.54 9.06
N ALA A 329 19.14 11.13 7.79
CA ALA A 329 19.27 12.03 6.65
C ALA A 329 18.18 13.10 6.59
N ALA A 330 16.91 12.75 6.86
CA ALA A 330 15.82 13.73 6.81
C ALA A 330 16.04 14.86 7.84
N ASP A 331 16.31 14.52 9.07
CA ASP A 331 16.51 15.52 10.13
C ASP A 331 17.81 16.34 9.93
N ASP A 332 18.91 15.69 9.58
CA ASP A 332 20.18 16.35 9.32
C ASP A 332 20.09 17.39 8.17
N ASN A 333 19.29 17.12 7.14
CA ASN A 333 19.13 18.04 6.00
C ASN A 333 18.08 19.15 6.23
N PHE A 334 17.07 18.94 7.07
CA PHE A 334 15.93 19.86 7.14
C PHE A 334 15.82 20.61 8.47
N ARG A 335 16.30 20.08 9.61
CA ARG A 335 16.20 20.74 10.93
C ARG A 335 16.71 22.18 10.92
N ALA A 336 17.90 22.42 10.36
CA ALA A 336 18.52 23.75 10.31
C ALA A 336 17.82 24.74 9.34
N LEU A 337 16.88 24.24 8.55
CA LEU A 337 16.12 25.02 7.58
C LEU A 337 14.70 25.39 8.08
N ASP A 338 14.36 25.02 9.33
CA ASP A 338 13.05 25.39 9.88
C ASP A 338 12.84 26.92 9.86
N GLY A 339 11.70 27.34 9.30
CA GLY A 339 11.33 28.75 9.12
C GLY A 339 12.04 29.46 7.96
N LYS A 340 12.83 28.76 7.13
CA LYS A 340 13.47 29.33 5.92
C LYS A 340 12.66 29.03 4.65
N PHE A 341 11.64 28.23 4.72
CA PHE A 341 10.75 27.92 3.61
C PHE A 341 9.64 28.96 3.48
N ASP A 342 9.28 29.32 2.23
CA ASP A 342 8.15 30.21 1.95
C ASP A 342 6.83 29.54 2.44
N ASP A 343 5.80 30.35 2.70
CA ASP A 343 4.54 29.95 3.36
C ASP A 343 3.68 28.96 2.56
N ASN A 344 3.93 28.80 1.26
CA ASN A 344 3.27 27.82 0.39
C ASN A 344 4.12 26.57 0.11
N VAL A 345 5.23 26.39 0.82
CA VAL A 345 5.99 25.14 0.84
C VAL A 345 5.45 24.22 1.94
N VAL A 346 5.30 22.95 1.62
CA VAL A 346 4.97 21.88 2.57
C VAL A 346 6.05 20.79 2.48
N ILE A 347 6.74 20.53 3.58
CA ILE A 347 7.70 19.43 3.64
C ILE A 347 6.94 18.11 3.81
N GLN A 348 7.04 17.24 2.83
CA GLN A 348 6.41 15.93 2.81
C GLN A 348 7.35 14.90 3.44
N ILE A 349 6.99 14.39 4.63
CA ILE A 349 7.83 13.56 5.48
C ILE A 349 7.24 12.15 5.52
N LYS A 350 8.03 11.13 5.20
CA LYS A 350 7.65 9.72 5.39
C LYS A 350 7.36 9.44 6.86
N HIS A 351 6.42 8.54 7.13
CA HIS A 351 6.02 8.22 8.50
C HIS A 351 7.20 7.75 9.36
N GLY A 352 8.14 6.97 8.79
CA GLY A 352 9.39 6.56 9.40
C GLY A 352 10.60 7.23 8.78
N PRO A 353 11.78 7.11 9.39
CA PRO A 353 13.00 7.83 8.96
C PRO A 353 13.72 7.19 7.77
N ILE A 354 13.39 5.94 7.39
CA ILE A 354 14.06 5.22 6.31
C ILE A 354 13.20 5.20 5.04
N ASP A 355 12.22 4.29 4.92
CA ASP A 355 11.50 4.11 3.65
C ASP A 355 10.28 3.19 3.73
N PHE A 356 9.28 3.51 4.54
CA PHE A 356 8.06 2.72 4.64
C PHE A 356 8.31 1.23 4.97
N GLN A 357 9.36 0.93 5.74
CA GLN A 357 9.69 -0.42 6.16
C GLN A 357 8.62 -1.03 7.07
N VAL A 358 8.69 -2.34 7.26
CA VAL A 358 7.69 -3.12 8.01
C VAL A 358 7.44 -2.56 9.41
N ARG A 359 8.51 -2.11 10.09
CA ARG A 359 8.43 -1.34 11.32
C ARG A 359 9.53 -0.30 11.37
N GLU A 360 9.12 0.94 11.52
CA GLU A 360 10.01 2.08 11.76
C GLU A 360 9.45 2.91 12.92
N PRO A 361 10.32 3.57 13.71
CA PRO A 361 9.82 4.57 14.65
C PRO A 361 9.28 5.78 13.88
N ALA A 362 8.44 6.61 14.52
CA ALA A 362 8.02 7.86 13.90
C ALA A 362 9.22 8.74 13.55
N SER A 363 9.24 9.36 12.37
CA SER A 363 10.35 10.22 11.96
C SER A 363 10.57 11.37 12.96
N PRO A 364 11.80 11.58 13.47
CA PRO A 364 12.09 12.68 14.41
C PRO A 364 11.85 14.06 13.78
N LEU A 365 11.92 14.17 12.46
CA LEU A 365 11.71 15.42 11.74
C LEU A 365 10.35 16.07 12.04
N PHE A 366 9.29 15.27 12.32
CA PHE A 366 7.98 15.81 12.76
C PHE A 366 8.08 16.67 14.02
N GLY A 367 9.02 16.36 14.91
CA GLY A 367 9.22 17.08 16.16
C GLY A 367 10.12 18.32 16.04
N THR A 368 10.89 18.44 14.96
CA THR A 368 11.94 19.48 14.82
C THR A 368 11.55 20.64 13.91
N LEU A 369 10.58 20.46 13.01
CA LEU A 369 10.03 21.54 12.19
C LEU A 369 8.89 22.24 12.93
N GLU A 370 9.13 23.41 13.52
CA GLU A 370 8.13 24.14 14.29
C GLU A 370 7.44 25.25 13.49
N LYS A 371 8.16 25.87 12.55
CA LYS A 371 7.72 27.03 11.76
C LYS A 371 7.34 26.66 10.34
N THR A 372 7.82 25.54 9.86
CA THR A 372 7.63 25.08 8.50
C THR A 372 6.41 24.15 8.43
N LYS A 373 5.54 24.34 7.43
CA LYS A 373 4.42 23.42 7.19
C LYS A 373 4.93 22.04 6.80
N GLN A 374 4.30 21.01 7.36
CA GLN A 374 4.68 19.62 7.11
C GLN A 374 3.47 18.75 6.83
N ALA A 375 3.65 17.75 5.99
CA ALA A 375 2.66 16.71 5.73
C ALA A 375 3.25 15.33 6.00
N ILE A 376 2.44 14.44 6.55
CA ILE A 376 2.84 13.04 6.68
C ILE A 376 2.64 12.32 5.34
N GLU A 377 3.68 11.61 4.88
CA GLU A 377 3.62 10.72 3.72
C GLU A 377 3.41 9.27 4.19
N LEU A 378 2.31 8.67 3.77
CA LEU A 378 1.92 7.30 4.06
C LEU A 378 1.94 6.45 2.77
N GLN A 379 2.26 5.17 2.89
CA GLN A 379 2.38 4.27 1.74
C GLN A 379 1.16 3.33 1.68
N ILE A 380 0.13 3.71 0.92
CA ILE A 380 -1.12 2.94 0.79
C ILE A 380 -0.88 1.67 -0.04
N THR A 381 -0.01 1.75 -1.05
CA THR A 381 0.27 0.67 -2.01
C THR A 381 1.13 -0.48 -1.46
N GLN A 382 1.52 -0.43 -0.18
CA GLN A 382 2.19 -1.54 0.51
C GLN A 382 3.54 -1.95 -0.09
N GLU A 383 4.43 -1.01 -0.44
CA GLU A 383 5.70 -1.28 -1.13
C GLU A 383 6.52 -2.43 -0.51
N TYR A 384 6.72 -2.41 0.82
CA TYR A 384 7.45 -3.44 1.55
C TYR A 384 6.53 -4.43 2.30
N PHE A 385 5.25 -4.41 1.98
CA PHE A 385 4.21 -5.22 2.61
C PHE A 385 3.50 -6.13 1.59
N GLY A 386 4.27 -6.71 0.67
CA GLY A 386 3.73 -7.57 -0.38
C GLY A 386 2.92 -6.83 -1.45
N GLN A 387 3.11 -5.52 -1.58
CA GLN A 387 2.61 -4.65 -2.68
C GLN A 387 1.14 -4.89 -3.07
N GLY A 388 0.27 -5.12 -2.09
CA GLY A 388 -1.14 -5.41 -2.30
C GLY A 388 -1.45 -6.88 -2.63
N ARG A 389 -0.48 -7.73 -2.94
CA ARG A 389 -0.71 -9.17 -3.09
C ARG A 389 -0.85 -9.88 -1.74
N HIS A 390 -0.23 -9.36 -0.70
CA HIS A 390 -0.47 -9.80 0.67
C HIS A 390 -1.51 -8.91 1.34
N THR A 391 -2.36 -9.51 2.15
CA THR A 391 -3.30 -8.78 2.99
C THR A 391 -2.57 -8.21 4.18
N VAL A 392 -2.43 -6.88 4.21
CA VAL A 392 -1.84 -6.13 5.31
C VAL A 392 -2.61 -4.83 5.51
N PHE A 393 -3.28 -4.70 6.63
CA PHE A 393 -4.02 -3.49 7.01
C PHE A 393 -3.10 -2.54 7.78
N LEU A 394 -2.74 -1.44 7.17
CA LEU A 394 -1.70 -0.52 7.65
C LEU A 394 -2.20 0.50 8.68
N ILE A 395 -3.49 0.57 8.94
CA ILE A 395 -4.07 1.59 9.81
C ILE A 395 -3.55 1.48 11.26
N PRO A 396 -3.36 0.29 11.86
CA PRO A 396 -2.76 0.17 13.17
C PRO A 396 -1.35 0.81 13.24
N MET A 397 -0.50 0.52 12.26
CA MET A 397 0.84 1.12 12.14
C MET A 397 0.78 2.64 12.01
N TRP A 398 -0.09 3.15 11.14
CA TRP A 398 -0.21 4.60 10.95
C TRP A 398 -0.74 5.29 12.20
N LYS A 399 -1.61 4.62 12.97
CA LYS A 399 -2.11 5.13 14.26
C LYS A 399 -0.99 5.22 15.30
N GLU A 400 -0.11 4.23 15.39
CA GLU A 400 1.05 4.29 16.27
C GLU A 400 1.90 5.54 15.98
N VAL A 401 2.19 5.79 14.70
CA VAL A 401 2.96 6.97 14.28
C VAL A 401 2.21 8.28 14.56
N LEU A 402 0.93 8.37 14.20
CA LEU A 402 0.11 9.58 14.37
C LEU A 402 -0.06 9.97 15.84
N ASP A 403 -0.14 8.98 16.73
CA ASP A 403 -0.32 9.17 18.17
C ASP A 403 1.03 9.32 18.92
N PHE A 404 2.17 9.02 18.25
CA PHE A 404 3.50 9.11 18.85
C PHE A 404 3.87 10.55 19.20
N ASP A 405 4.40 10.75 20.42
CA ASP A 405 4.77 12.06 20.95
C ASP A 405 6.20 12.45 20.58
N VAL A 406 6.35 13.13 19.45
CA VAL A 406 7.65 13.69 18.99
C VAL A 406 8.00 15.05 19.61
N ASN A 407 7.03 15.82 19.99
CA ASN A 407 6.94 17.11 20.68
C ASN A 407 5.48 17.56 20.59
N GLY A 408 4.59 16.77 21.18
CA GLY A 408 3.19 16.64 20.90
C GLY A 408 2.95 15.52 19.85
N PRO A 409 1.73 14.93 19.79
CA PRO A 409 1.42 13.86 18.85
C PRO A 409 1.63 14.29 17.39
N VAL A 410 2.19 13.42 16.55
CA VAL A 410 2.43 13.69 15.11
C VAL A 410 1.17 14.23 14.43
N LYS A 411 -0.01 13.65 14.71
CA LYS A 411 -1.30 14.12 14.17
C LYS A 411 -1.63 15.58 14.46
N SER A 412 -1.05 16.18 15.50
CA SER A 412 -1.22 17.59 15.83
C SER A 412 -0.15 18.50 15.21
N ARG A 413 0.91 17.91 14.66
CA ARG A 413 2.05 18.62 14.06
C ARG A 413 1.91 18.81 12.56
N VAL A 414 1.16 17.94 11.88
CA VAL A 414 1.04 17.95 10.43
C VAL A 414 -0.08 18.87 9.93
N ASN A 415 0.17 19.52 8.80
CA ASN A 415 -0.77 20.39 8.08
C ASN A 415 -1.45 19.65 6.90
N GLY A 416 -1.04 18.40 6.65
CA GLY A 416 -1.56 17.60 5.55
C GLY A 416 -1.24 16.12 5.68
N PHE A 417 -2.02 15.33 4.97
CA PHE A 417 -1.83 13.91 4.71
C PHE A 417 -1.60 13.73 3.22
N VAL A 418 -0.56 12.98 2.88
CA VAL A 418 -0.24 12.61 1.51
C VAL A 418 -0.03 11.10 1.46
N GLY A 419 -0.73 10.40 0.57
CA GLY A 419 -0.68 8.94 0.50
C GLY A 419 -0.24 8.45 -0.87
N VAL A 420 0.76 7.54 -0.93
CA VAL A 420 1.11 6.88 -2.19
C VAL A 420 0.11 5.76 -2.43
N SER A 421 -0.75 5.91 -3.44
CA SER A 421 -1.94 5.06 -3.66
C SER A 421 -1.72 3.99 -4.73
N ASN A 422 -1.27 4.37 -5.93
CA ASN A 422 -0.92 3.47 -7.04
C ASN A 422 -2.07 2.54 -7.48
N VAL A 423 -3.28 3.10 -7.59
CA VAL A 423 -4.41 2.35 -8.17
C VAL A 423 -4.17 2.06 -9.66
N GLY A 424 -4.64 0.91 -10.13
CA GLY A 424 -4.50 0.51 -11.52
C GLY A 424 -5.80 0.12 -12.22
N LEU A 425 -5.66 -0.48 -13.39
CA LEU A 425 -6.77 -0.90 -14.24
C LEU A 425 -7.48 -2.17 -13.79
N ASP A 426 -6.93 -2.90 -12.80
CA ASP A 426 -7.62 -4.06 -12.24
C ASP A 426 -8.97 -3.65 -11.65
N GLU A 427 -9.99 -4.48 -11.82
CA GLU A 427 -11.35 -4.12 -11.41
C GLU A 427 -11.45 -3.76 -9.93
N ASN A 428 -10.71 -4.45 -9.07
CA ASN A 428 -10.65 -4.16 -7.63
C ASN A 428 -9.61 -3.08 -7.24
N TRP A 429 -9.06 -2.31 -8.17
CA TRP A 429 -8.15 -1.17 -8.02
C TRP A 429 -6.72 -1.51 -7.56
N TYR A 430 -6.52 -2.50 -6.71
CA TYR A 430 -5.23 -2.87 -6.10
C TYR A 430 -4.78 -4.29 -6.40
N GLY A 431 -5.53 -5.05 -7.21
CA GLY A 431 -5.27 -6.47 -7.40
C GLY A 431 -5.71 -7.36 -6.22
N ASN A 432 -6.16 -6.75 -5.11
CA ASN A 432 -6.64 -7.44 -3.90
C ASN A 432 -7.82 -6.67 -3.28
N HIS A 433 -8.94 -7.35 -3.04
CA HIS A 433 -10.11 -6.72 -2.45
C HIS A 433 -9.85 -6.14 -1.05
N LEU A 434 -9.09 -6.87 -0.21
CA LEU A 434 -8.83 -6.47 1.17
C LEU A 434 -7.87 -5.26 1.26
N SER A 435 -6.99 -5.07 0.27
CA SER A 435 -6.08 -3.91 0.23
C SER A 435 -6.79 -2.57 0.03
N GLN A 436 -8.02 -2.55 -0.47
CA GLN A 436 -8.83 -1.34 -0.59
C GLN A 436 -9.09 -0.66 0.78
N ALA A 437 -9.06 -1.45 1.87
CA ALA A 437 -9.19 -0.94 3.24
C ALA A 437 -8.13 0.11 3.58
N ASN A 438 -6.93 0.02 3.00
CA ASN A 438 -5.86 0.97 3.26
C ASN A 438 -6.17 2.36 2.67
N LEU A 439 -6.74 2.46 1.47
CA LEU A 439 -7.18 3.74 0.92
C LEU A 439 -8.35 4.32 1.71
N TYR A 440 -9.33 3.47 2.08
CA TYR A 440 -10.43 3.89 2.92
C TYR A 440 -9.92 4.47 4.24
N GLY A 441 -9.06 3.71 4.94
CA GLY A 441 -8.52 4.12 6.23
C GLY A 441 -7.63 5.36 6.14
N PHE A 442 -6.84 5.50 5.08
CA PHE A 442 -6.07 6.72 4.82
C PHE A 442 -6.98 7.95 4.76
N GLY A 443 -8.05 7.90 3.97
CA GLY A 443 -8.97 9.03 3.86
C GLY A 443 -9.70 9.33 5.17
N ARG A 444 -10.10 8.28 5.93
CA ARG A 444 -10.75 8.44 7.23
C ARG A 444 -9.81 9.09 8.26
N LEU A 445 -8.53 8.68 8.31
CA LEU A 445 -7.52 9.30 9.18
C LEU A 445 -7.16 10.73 8.74
N ALA A 446 -7.08 10.99 7.44
CA ALA A 446 -6.84 12.33 6.93
C ALA A 446 -7.98 13.31 7.26
N TRP A 447 -9.22 12.80 7.37
CA TRP A 447 -10.37 13.57 7.82
C TRP A 447 -10.39 13.75 9.34
N ASN A 448 -10.27 12.62 10.06
CA ASN A 448 -10.28 12.57 11.53
C ASN A 448 -9.24 11.55 12.05
N PRO A 449 -8.04 11.97 12.44
CA PRO A 449 -6.99 11.08 12.92
C PRO A 449 -7.25 10.47 14.32
N ASP A 450 -8.33 10.87 14.98
CA ASP A 450 -8.71 10.33 16.29
C ASP A 450 -9.56 9.05 16.18
N LEU A 451 -10.00 8.67 14.98
CA LEU A 451 -10.65 7.38 14.74
C LEU A 451 -9.71 6.22 15.10
N THR A 452 -10.28 5.17 15.67
CA THR A 452 -9.54 3.94 15.94
C THR A 452 -9.48 3.04 14.71
N SER A 453 -8.49 2.16 14.66
CA SER A 453 -8.36 1.17 13.58
C SER A 453 -9.59 0.26 13.50
N GLN A 454 -10.16 -0.11 14.67
CA GLN A 454 -11.39 -0.91 14.74
C GLN A 454 -12.59 -0.18 14.12
N GLN A 455 -12.78 1.10 14.45
CA GLN A 455 -13.88 1.89 13.84
C GLN A 455 -13.76 1.97 12.32
N ILE A 456 -12.55 2.16 11.83
CA ILE A 456 -12.29 2.30 10.39
C ILE A 456 -12.54 1.00 9.65
N VAL A 457 -12.04 -0.14 10.17
CA VAL A 457 -12.21 -1.43 9.51
C VAL A 457 -13.68 -1.88 9.56
N ASP A 458 -14.38 -1.71 10.69
CA ASP A 458 -15.79 -2.04 10.83
C ASP A 458 -16.67 -1.25 9.84
N GLU A 459 -16.44 0.07 9.70
CA GLU A 459 -17.10 0.88 8.67
C GLU A 459 -16.83 0.33 7.27
N TRP A 460 -15.56 0.10 6.93
CA TRP A 460 -15.16 -0.37 5.61
C TRP A 460 -15.74 -1.74 5.27
N THR A 461 -15.66 -2.68 6.22
CA THR A 461 -16.19 -4.04 6.03
C THR A 461 -17.69 -4.02 5.78
N LYS A 462 -18.45 -3.28 6.59
CA LYS A 462 -19.91 -3.16 6.42
C LYS A 462 -20.29 -2.54 5.08
N LEU A 463 -19.61 -1.50 4.65
CA LEU A 463 -19.87 -0.83 3.38
C LEU A 463 -19.49 -1.71 2.17
N THR A 464 -18.44 -2.53 2.31
CA THR A 464 -17.86 -3.30 1.21
C THR A 464 -18.45 -4.70 1.12
N PHE A 465 -18.62 -5.42 2.23
CA PHE A 465 -19.07 -6.81 2.26
C PHE A 465 -20.48 -7.00 2.83
N GLY A 466 -20.99 -6.00 3.55
CA GLY A 466 -22.29 -6.05 4.21
C GLY A 466 -22.22 -6.23 5.72
N SER A 467 -23.36 -6.20 6.37
CA SER A 467 -23.46 -6.12 7.85
C SER A 467 -23.71 -7.49 8.53
N ASP A 468 -23.49 -8.61 7.83
CA ASP A 468 -23.54 -9.94 8.47
C ASP A 468 -22.48 -10.01 9.57
N PRO A 469 -22.83 -10.27 10.84
CA PRO A 469 -21.88 -10.24 11.95
C PRO A 469 -20.72 -11.25 11.79
N LYS A 470 -20.96 -12.39 11.16
CA LYS A 470 -19.92 -13.39 10.90
C LYS A 470 -18.91 -12.87 9.89
N VAL A 471 -19.38 -12.24 8.80
CA VAL A 471 -18.54 -11.65 7.76
C VAL A 471 -17.73 -10.49 8.37
N VAL A 472 -18.39 -9.57 9.10
CA VAL A 472 -17.75 -8.43 9.72
C VAL A 472 -16.67 -8.87 10.70
N ASN A 473 -17.00 -9.72 11.67
CA ASN A 473 -16.05 -10.15 12.69
C ASN A 473 -14.84 -10.87 12.09
N THR A 474 -15.05 -11.71 11.06
CA THR A 474 -13.96 -12.47 10.42
C THR A 474 -13.03 -11.55 9.63
N ILE A 475 -13.57 -10.64 8.84
CA ILE A 475 -12.76 -9.72 8.03
C ILE A 475 -12.02 -8.72 8.93
N ASP A 476 -12.69 -8.19 9.93
CA ASP A 476 -12.08 -7.25 10.88
C ASP A 476 -10.92 -7.89 11.66
N ASP A 477 -11.08 -9.15 12.11
CA ASP A 477 -10.02 -9.89 12.80
C ASP A 477 -8.81 -10.11 11.91
N ILE A 478 -9.00 -10.58 10.67
CA ILE A 478 -7.93 -10.74 9.67
C ILE A 478 -7.22 -9.40 9.45
N GLN A 479 -7.96 -8.32 9.20
CA GLN A 479 -7.37 -7.03 8.90
C GLN A 479 -6.57 -6.48 10.09
N LEU A 480 -7.14 -6.44 11.29
CA LEU A 480 -6.50 -5.85 12.47
C LEU A 480 -5.24 -6.58 12.92
N THR A 481 -5.15 -7.88 12.69
CA THR A 481 -3.98 -8.68 13.05
C THR A 481 -2.94 -8.75 11.93
N SER A 482 -3.30 -8.42 10.68
CA SER A 482 -2.50 -8.70 9.49
C SER A 482 -1.16 -7.96 9.44
N TRP A 483 -1.06 -6.70 9.93
CA TRP A 483 0.22 -6.00 10.00
C TRP A 483 1.19 -6.70 10.94
N ARG A 484 0.76 -7.05 12.16
CA ARG A 484 1.61 -7.77 13.12
C ARG A 484 2.03 -9.14 12.57
N THR A 485 1.09 -9.87 11.99
CA THR A 485 1.38 -11.16 11.35
C THR A 485 2.42 -11.02 10.23
N TYR A 486 2.31 -9.97 9.39
CA TYR A 486 3.28 -9.70 8.34
C TYR A 486 4.67 -9.41 8.92
N GLU A 487 4.75 -8.57 9.95
CA GLU A 487 5.97 -8.29 10.68
C GLU A 487 6.60 -9.58 11.25
N ASP A 488 5.78 -10.44 11.86
CA ASP A 488 6.26 -11.66 12.51
C ASP A 488 6.93 -12.62 11.52
N TYR A 489 6.39 -12.81 10.31
CA TYR A 489 7.03 -13.72 9.35
C TYR A 489 8.04 -13.06 8.40
N THR A 490 8.26 -11.74 8.48
CA THR A 490 9.22 -11.03 7.62
C THR A 490 10.35 -10.37 8.40
N GLY A 491 10.07 -9.38 9.25
CA GLY A 491 11.11 -8.60 9.92
C GLY A 491 10.69 -8.16 11.34
N PRO A 492 10.66 -9.05 12.33
CA PRO A 492 10.28 -8.73 13.71
C PRO A 492 11.36 -7.88 14.41
N LEU A 493 10.99 -7.28 15.55
CA LEU A 493 11.88 -6.52 16.43
C LEU A 493 12.50 -5.27 15.79
N GLY A 494 11.90 -4.75 14.71
CA GLY A 494 12.47 -3.62 13.96
C GLY A 494 13.61 -4.01 13.01
N LEU A 495 13.76 -5.28 12.67
CA LEU A 495 14.64 -5.72 11.60
C LEU A 495 14.29 -5.05 10.27
N GLN A 496 15.31 -4.57 9.58
CA GLN A 496 15.17 -3.81 8.34
C GLN A 496 15.80 -4.53 7.17
N THR A 497 15.21 -4.33 6.00
CA THR A 497 15.79 -4.72 4.71
C THR A 497 16.09 -6.21 4.58
N LEU A 498 15.11 -7.06 4.95
CA LEU A 498 15.16 -8.49 4.66
C LEU A 498 14.50 -8.84 3.32
N THR A 499 13.88 -7.87 2.68
CA THR A 499 13.31 -8.01 1.33
C THR A 499 14.37 -7.74 0.25
N ASP A 500 14.10 -8.14 -0.98
CA ASP A 500 14.96 -7.85 -2.14
C ASP A 500 14.96 -6.36 -2.47
N ILE A 501 15.82 -5.61 -1.77
CA ILE A 501 15.93 -4.15 -1.89
C ILE A 501 16.52 -3.72 -3.24
N THR A 502 17.22 -4.59 -3.93
CA THR A 502 17.82 -4.30 -5.25
C THR A 502 16.92 -4.65 -6.41
N GLY A 503 15.79 -5.32 -6.14
CA GLY A 503 14.82 -5.79 -7.11
C GLY A 503 13.44 -5.18 -6.89
N ASP A 504 12.46 -6.04 -6.70
CA ASP A 504 11.05 -5.66 -6.73
C ASP A 504 10.49 -5.22 -5.39
N HIS A 505 11.27 -5.21 -4.31
CA HIS A 505 10.86 -4.94 -2.94
C HIS A 505 9.72 -5.87 -2.46
N TYR A 506 9.77 -7.14 -2.88
CA TYR A 506 8.68 -8.07 -2.63
C TYR A 506 9.14 -9.35 -1.91
N GLY A 507 9.96 -10.19 -2.57
CA GLY A 507 10.46 -11.45 -2.02
C GLY A 507 11.52 -11.26 -0.93
N VAL A 508 11.84 -12.33 -0.24
CA VAL A 508 12.91 -12.34 0.78
C VAL A 508 14.29 -12.32 0.11
N ASN A 509 15.18 -11.47 0.60
CA ASN A 509 16.60 -11.50 0.26
C ASN A 509 17.39 -10.86 1.41
N VAL A 510 17.76 -11.69 2.40
CA VAL A 510 18.44 -11.23 3.63
C VAL A 510 19.79 -10.58 3.31
N GLU A 511 20.49 -11.06 2.28
CA GLU A 511 21.81 -10.55 1.86
C GLU A 511 21.74 -9.37 0.90
N ALA A 512 20.52 -8.91 0.52
CA ALA A 512 20.37 -7.80 -0.40
C ALA A 512 21.07 -6.54 0.08
N SER A 513 21.87 -5.92 -0.77
CA SER A 513 22.60 -4.69 -0.48
C SER A 513 22.88 -3.92 -1.77
N GLU A 514 22.52 -2.66 -1.80
CA GLU A 514 22.90 -1.74 -2.89
C GLU A 514 24.36 -1.28 -2.81
N ARG A 515 25.10 -1.70 -1.79
CA ARG A 515 26.50 -1.31 -1.55
C ARG A 515 26.73 0.21 -1.47
N ASN A 516 25.69 0.93 -1.08
CA ASN A 516 25.67 2.38 -0.92
C ASN A 516 24.92 2.73 0.38
N GLY A 517 24.30 3.89 0.48
CA GLY A 517 23.48 4.26 1.64
C GLY A 517 22.30 3.34 1.94
N TRP A 518 22.00 2.37 1.07
CA TRP A 518 21.03 1.29 1.21
C TRP A 518 21.67 -0.02 1.62
N GLY A 519 22.69 -0.04 2.42
CA GLY A 519 23.33 -1.29 2.85
C GLY A 519 22.40 -2.21 3.63
N GLN A 520 22.98 -3.32 4.08
CA GLN A 520 22.28 -4.27 4.95
C GLN A 520 21.99 -3.63 6.31
N TRP A 521 20.82 -3.07 6.47
CA TRP A 521 20.42 -2.33 7.66
C TRP A 521 20.26 -3.19 8.91
N HIS A 522 20.10 -4.53 8.75
CA HIS A 522 20.08 -5.46 9.87
C HIS A 522 21.46 -5.64 10.52
N ARG A 523 22.56 -5.32 9.84
CA ARG A 523 23.95 -5.45 10.34
C ARG A 523 24.24 -6.79 11.02
N ALA A 524 23.56 -7.87 10.59
CA ALA A 524 23.75 -9.18 11.16
C ALA A 524 25.09 -9.79 10.74
N ASP A 525 25.81 -10.34 11.70
CA ASP A 525 27.05 -11.10 11.52
C ASP A 525 27.09 -12.30 12.48
N GLU A 526 28.25 -12.91 12.69
CA GLU A 526 28.42 -14.04 13.61
C GLU A 526 28.29 -13.66 15.09
N HIS A 527 28.31 -12.38 15.44
CA HIS A 527 28.31 -11.86 16.81
C HIS A 527 26.96 -11.33 17.25
N GLY A 528 26.18 -10.76 16.31
CA GLY A 528 24.91 -10.10 16.65
C GLY A 528 24.14 -9.58 15.47
N VAL A 529 23.09 -8.82 15.79
CA VAL A 529 22.13 -8.28 14.81
C VAL A 529 21.59 -6.93 15.28
N GLY A 530 21.12 -6.12 14.32
CA GLY A 530 20.58 -4.79 14.56
C GLY A 530 21.61 -3.70 14.29
N MET A 531 21.16 -2.46 14.26
CA MET A 531 21.99 -1.32 13.95
C MET A 531 22.21 -0.46 15.21
N ASP A 532 23.47 -0.24 15.59
CA ASP A 532 23.78 0.66 16.71
C ASP A 532 23.48 2.11 16.31
N ARG A 533 22.38 2.63 16.80
CA ARG A 533 21.90 4.00 16.61
C ARG A 533 21.99 4.86 17.88
N THR A 534 22.66 4.33 18.92
CA THR A 534 22.84 5.02 20.20
C THR A 534 23.62 6.31 20.05
N VAL A 535 23.46 7.20 21.04
CA VAL A 535 24.13 8.51 21.03
C VAL A 535 25.62 8.36 21.28
N ALA A 536 26.02 7.46 22.20
CA ALA A 536 27.39 7.35 22.64
C ALA A 536 28.28 6.55 21.66
N THR A 537 27.84 5.41 21.21
CA THR A 537 28.65 4.45 20.43
C THR A 537 28.19 4.30 18.98
N GLY A 538 26.93 4.53 18.72
CA GLY A 538 26.27 4.31 17.42
C GLY A 538 26.36 5.49 16.47
N THR A 539 25.38 5.56 15.56
CA THR A 539 25.24 6.62 14.55
C THR A 539 24.74 7.93 15.16
N GLY A 540 24.19 7.90 16.39
CA GLY A 540 23.61 9.04 17.07
C GLY A 540 22.20 9.41 16.56
N PHE A 541 21.56 8.58 15.77
CA PHE A 541 20.17 8.80 15.31
C PHE A 541 19.21 9.07 16.46
N ILE A 542 19.31 8.30 17.56
CA ILE A 542 18.46 8.45 18.74
C ILE A 542 18.51 9.87 19.30
N GLY A 543 19.67 10.56 19.19
CA GLY A 543 19.83 11.95 19.62
C GLY A 543 19.04 12.98 18.79
N GLN A 544 18.41 12.59 17.68
CA GLN A 544 17.55 13.47 16.91
C GLN A 544 16.15 13.62 17.54
N TYR A 545 15.76 12.70 18.44
CA TYR A 545 14.54 12.82 19.22
C TYR A 545 14.68 13.79 20.39
N ARG A 546 13.56 14.26 20.93
CA ARG A 546 13.54 14.99 22.20
C ARG A 546 14.10 14.12 23.35
N ALA A 547 14.69 14.78 24.34
CA ALA A 547 15.43 14.09 25.41
C ALA A 547 14.66 12.96 26.12
N ALA A 548 13.35 13.11 26.33
CA ALA A 548 12.55 12.10 27.00
C ALA A 548 12.39 10.82 26.16
N VAL A 549 12.23 10.95 24.83
CA VAL A 549 12.16 9.80 23.90
C VAL A 549 13.55 9.19 23.70
N ALA A 550 14.58 10.05 23.49
CA ALA A 550 15.95 9.59 23.36
C ALA A 550 16.39 8.75 24.55
N LYS A 551 16.06 9.15 25.77
CA LYS A 551 16.38 8.38 27.00
C LYS A 551 15.77 6.96 26.98
N VAL A 552 14.55 6.81 26.45
CA VAL A 552 13.88 5.50 26.36
C VAL A 552 14.57 4.62 25.31
N TYR A 553 14.87 5.18 24.15
CA TYR A 553 15.44 4.43 23.04
C TYR A 553 16.94 4.13 23.19
N ASP A 554 17.71 4.96 23.94
CA ASP A 554 19.16 4.84 24.06
C ASP A 554 19.60 3.75 25.07
N SER A 555 18.68 3.22 25.87
CA SER A 555 18.93 2.10 26.81
C SER A 555 18.22 0.84 26.35
N ILE A 556 18.96 -0.28 26.27
CA ILE A 556 18.39 -1.60 25.93
C ILE A 556 17.27 -1.99 26.90
N GLU A 557 17.41 -1.63 28.20
CA GLU A 557 16.43 -1.98 29.23
C GLU A 557 15.09 -1.25 29.09
N SER A 558 15.05 -0.10 28.42
CA SER A 558 13.83 0.68 28.25
C SER A 558 13.35 0.77 26.79
N CYS A 559 14.18 0.38 25.83
CA CYS A 559 13.81 0.34 24.43
C CYS A 559 12.71 -0.70 24.21
N PRO A 560 11.59 -0.37 23.56
CA PRO A 560 10.58 -1.36 23.22
C PRO A 560 11.18 -2.51 22.37
N ASP A 561 10.81 -3.75 22.69
CA ASP A 561 11.30 -4.93 21.96
C ASP A 561 11.04 -4.81 20.44
N ASP A 562 9.88 -4.28 20.04
CA ASP A 562 9.51 -4.10 18.63
C ASP A 562 10.41 -3.14 17.84
N LEU A 563 11.26 -2.35 18.52
CA LEU A 563 12.22 -1.43 17.93
C LEU A 563 13.66 -1.75 18.32
N LEU A 564 13.90 -2.83 19.07
CA LEU A 564 15.21 -3.14 19.62
C LEU A 564 16.28 -3.19 18.52
N LEU A 565 16.06 -3.95 17.47
CA LEU A 565 17.05 -4.16 16.39
C LEU A 565 17.12 -2.99 15.41
N PHE A 566 16.11 -2.10 15.44
CA PHE A 566 16.22 -0.81 14.78
C PHE A 566 17.19 0.10 15.52
N MET A 567 17.14 0.14 16.85
CA MET A 567 17.88 1.10 17.70
C MET A 567 19.25 0.59 18.15
N HIS A 568 19.41 -0.72 18.34
CA HIS A 568 20.60 -1.34 18.94
C HIS A 568 21.14 -2.50 18.11
N HIS A 569 22.47 -2.62 18.11
CA HIS A 569 23.13 -3.87 17.71
C HIS A 569 23.37 -4.71 18.97
N VAL A 570 22.81 -5.92 18.99
CA VAL A 570 22.85 -6.78 20.19
C VAL A 570 23.31 -8.20 19.85
N PRO A 571 23.92 -8.92 20.79
CA PRO A 571 24.19 -10.34 20.63
C PRO A 571 22.89 -11.14 20.42
N TYR A 572 22.92 -12.19 19.66
CA TYR A 572 21.79 -13.10 19.45
C TYR A 572 21.18 -13.65 20.75
N THR A 573 22.01 -13.76 21.80
CA THR A 573 21.60 -14.23 23.14
C THR A 573 21.02 -13.13 24.03
N GLN A 574 20.97 -11.87 23.56
CA GLN A 574 20.31 -10.78 24.29
C GLN A 574 18.88 -11.18 24.63
N LYS A 575 18.49 -11.00 25.89
CA LYS A 575 17.12 -11.27 26.33
C LYS A 575 16.22 -10.07 26.08
N LEU A 576 15.06 -10.33 25.55
CA LEU A 576 13.93 -9.42 25.43
C LEU A 576 13.18 -9.30 26.76
N HIS A 577 12.28 -8.35 26.89
CA HIS A 577 11.41 -8.21 28.06
C HIS A 577 10.56 -9.46 28.32
N SER A 578 10.23 -10.22 27.26
CA SER A 578 9.54 -11.52 27.36
C SER A 578 10.41 -12.63 27.99
N GLY A 579 11.72 -12.42 28.16
CA GLY A 579 12.70 -13.40 28.59
C GLY A 579 13.23 -14.33 27.51
N LYS A 580 12.66 -14.32 26.29
CA LYS A 580 13.22 -15.03 25.11
C LYS A 580 14.52 -14.36 24.68
N THR A 581 15.44 -15.12 24.10
CA THR A 581 16.60 -14.53 23.38
C THR A 581 16.15 -13.96 22.04
N VAL A 582 16.88 -12.96 21.54
CA VAL A 582 16.61 -12.35 20.20
C VAL A 582 16.54 -13.42 19.13
N ILE A 583 17.51 -14.34 19.08
CA ILE A 583 17.51 -15.38 18.03
C ILE A 583 16.30 -16.32 18.16
N GLN A 584 15.93 -16.74 19.38
CA GLN A 584 14.78 -17.61 19.56
C GLN A 584 13.48 -16.88 19.21
N TYR A 585 13.40 -15.58 19.50
CA TYR A 585 12.25 -14.78 19.09
C TYR A 585 12.13 -14.68 17.55
N ILE A 586 13.25 -14.48 16.84
CA ILE A 586 13.27 -14.48 15.37
C ILE A 586 12.73 -15.82 14.84
N TYR A 587 13.14 -16.95 15.40
CA TYR A 587 12.61 -18.25 14.98
C TYR A 587 11.11 -18.37 15.28
N ASP A 588 10.72 -18.14 16.52
CA ASP A 588 9.32 -18.30 16.95
C ASP A 588 8.37 -17.42 16.14
N SER A 589 8.68 -16.14 15.98
CA SER A 589 7.83 -15.20 15.26
C SER A 589 7.60 -15.60 13.80
N HIS A 590 8.64 -16.11 13.11
CA HIS A 590 8.47 -16.53 11.73
C HIS A 590 7.56 -17.75 11.60
N TYR A 591 7.65 -18.71 12.52
CA TYR A 591 6.74 -19.85 12.54
C TYR A 591 5.33 -19.44 12.94
N GLU A 592 5.17 -18.62 13.99
CA GLU A 592 3.88 -18.11 14.45
C GLU A 592 3.19 -17.26 13.37
N GLY A 593 3.95 -16.39 12.67
CA GLY A 593 3.43 -15.57 11.58
C GLY A 593 2.95 -16.38 10.38
N ALA A 594 3.72 -17.39 9.96
CA ALA A 594 3.32 -18.28 8.87
C ALA A 594 2.05 -19.09 9.23
N ASP A 595 1.97 -19.59 10.46
CA ASP A 595 0.79 -20.30 10.97
C ASP A 595 -0.44 -19.40 11.07
N ALA A 596 -0.26 -18.12 11.43
CA ALA A 596 -1.33 -17.11 11.47
C ALA A 596 -1.92 -16.87 10.08
N VAL A 597 -1.08 -16.74 9.03
CA VAL A 597 -1.58 -16.61 7.65
C VAL A 597 -2.36 -17.86 7.22
N ALA A 598 -1.89 -19.06 7.54
CA ALA A 598 -2.66 -20.29 7.33
C ALA A 598 -3.99 -20.27 8.11
N GLY A 599 -4.02 -19.61 9.28
CA GLY A 599 -5.22 -19.32 10.05
C GLY A 599 -6.22 -18.46 9.28
N TYR A 600 -5.75 -17.41 8.60
CA TYR A 600 -6.62 -16.54 7.76
C TYR A 600 -7.31 -17.32 6.65
N VAL A 601 -6.59 -18.22 5.99
CA VAL A 601 -7.19 -19.12 4.99
C VAL A 601 -8.35 -19.95 5.59
N ARG A 602 -8.13 -20.52 6.79
CA ARG A 602 -9.18 -21.30 7.49
C ARG A 602 -10.36 -20.42 7.89
N GLN A 603 -10.11 -19.22 8.42
CA GLN A 603 -11.16 -18.26 8.79
C GLN A 603 -11.97 -17.84 7.56
N TRP A 604 -11.30 -17.47 6.45
CA TRP A 604 -11.97 -17.07 5.21
C TRP A 604 -12.85 -18.19 4.63
N LYS A 605 -12.38 -19.43 4.65
CA LYS A 605 -13.16 -20.60 4.19
C LYS A 605 -14.50 -20.75 4.92
N THR A 606 -14.62 -20.24 6.15
CA THR A 606 -15.91 -20.26 6.87
C THR A 606 -16.95 -19.29 6.29
N LEU A 607 -16.55 -18.35 5.44
CA LEU A 607 -17.40 -17.34 4.81
C LEU A 607 -18.01 -17.81 3.47
N ALA A 608 -17.79 -19.08 3.09
CA ALA A 608 -18.40 -19.66 1.89
C ALA A 608 -19.93 -19.50 1.92
N GLY A 609 -20.50 -18.91 0.88
CA GLY A 609 -21.92 -18.60 0.75
C GLY A 609 -22.42 -17.38 1.55
N ALA A 610 -21.60 -16.78 2.42
CA ALA A 610 -21.90 -15.53 3.12
C ALA A 610 -21.36 -14.29 2.37
N VAL A 611 -20.29 -14.47 1.60
CA VAL A 611 -19.74 -13.48 0.67
C VAL A 611 -20.10 -13.94 -0.76
N ASP A 612 -20.29 -13.00 -1.70
CA ASP A 612 -20.51 -13.36 -3.09
C ASP A 612 -19.36 -14.20 -3.65
N GLU A 613 -19.69 -15.10 -4.56
CA GLU A 613 -18.78 -16.16 -5.04
C GLU A 613 -17.51 -15.62 -5.67
N GLN A 614 -17.58 -14.51 -6.41
CA GLN A 614 -16.41 -13.96 -7.10
C GLN A 614 -15.41 -13.42 -6.09
N ARG A 615 -15.82 -12.51 -5.19
CA ARG A 615 -14.92 -11.97 -4.17
C ARG A 615 -14.45 -13.03 -3.17
N TYR A 616 -15.32 -14.01 -2.85
CA TYR A 616 -14.93 -15.14 -2.00
C TYR A 616 -13.73 -15.90 -2.59
N ARG A 617 -13.79 -16.23 -3.89
CA ARG A 617 -12.72 -16.96 -4.59
C ARG A 617 -11.46 -16.12 -4.74
N ASP A 618 -11.59 -14.85 -5.11
CA ASP A 618 -10.46 -13.96 -5.32
C ASP A 618 -9.66 -13.77 -4.02
N VAL A 619 -10.34 -13.48 -2.91
CA VAL A 619 -9.69 -13.33 -1.62
C VAL A 619 -9.11 -14.65 -1.11
N LEU A 620 -9.81 -15.78 -1.30
CA LEU A 620 -9.27 -17.08 -0.92
C LEU A 620 -7.97 -17.38 -1.67
N ALA A 621 -7.93 -17.16 -2.98
CA ALA A 621 -6.72 -17.38 -3.77
C ALA A 621 -5.55 -16.48 -3.29
N GLN A 622 -5.83 -15.22 -2.97
CA GLN A 622 -4.83 -14.30 -2.43
C GLN A 622 -4.29 -14.75 -1.06
N LEU A 623 -5.14 -15.19 -0.16
CA LEU A 623 -4.73 -15.69 1.16
C LEU A 623 -3.97 -17.01 1.07
N GLU A 624 -4.36 -17.91 0.16
CA GLU A 624 -3.62 -19.16 -0.11
C GLU A 624 -2.24 -18.87 -0.70
N TYR A 625 -2.13 -17.91 -1.62
CA TYR A 625 -0.85 -17.42 -2.14
C TYR A 625 0.01 -16.84 -1.01
N GLN A 626 -0.54 -15.93 -0.18
CA GLN A 626 0.19 -15.34 0.95
C GLN A 626 0.67 -16.41 1.95
N ALA A 627 -0.14 -17.45 2.21
CA ALA A 627 0.26 -18.53 3.09
C ALA A 627 1.47 -19.32 2.54
N GLY A 628 1.53 -19.53 1.21
CA GLY A 628 2.69 -20.11 0.55
C GLY A 628 3.94 -19.22 0.67
N GLN A 629 3.79 -17.93 0.42
CA GLN A 629 4.88 -16.95 0.54
C GLN A 629 5.38 -16.81 1.98
N ALA A 630 4.50 -16.84 2.98
CA ALA A 630 4.90 -16.79 4.39
C ALA A 630 5.80 -17.97 4.79
N ILE A 631 5.63 -19.16 4.17
CA ILE A 631 6.51 -20.29 4.36
C ILE A 631 7.89 -20.04 3.72
N VAL A 632 7.93 -19.43 2.52
CA VAL A 632 9.21 -19.07 1.88
C VAL A 632 9.99 -18.09 2.77
N TRP A 633 9.34 -17.04 3.27
CA TRP A 633 9.93 -16.08 4.20
C TRP A 633 10.42 -16.75 5.47
N ARG A 634 9.58 -17.57 6.12
CA ARG A 634 9.93 -18.32 7.33
C ARG A 634 11.20 -19.14 7.16
N ASP A 635 11.22 -19.98 6.13
CA ASP A 635 12.32 -20.92 5.91
C ASP A 635 13.61 -20.18 5.53
N ALA A 636 13.51 -19.20 4.64
CA ALA A 636 14.66 -18.41 4.19
C ALA A 636 15.32 -17.64 5.34
N VAL A 637 14.54 -16.85 6.08
CA VAL A 637 15.06 -16.01 7.16
C VAL A 637 15.60 -16.85 8.31
N THR A 638 14.85 -17.86 8.75
CA THR A 638 15.29 -18.68 9.90
C THR A 638 16.52 -19.51 9.58
N ASN A 639 16.62 -20.10 8.39
CA ASN A 639 17.81 -20.81 7.94
C ASN A 639 19.04 -19.89 7.84
N TRP A 640 18.84 -18.68 7.30
CA TRP A 640 19.91 -17.70 7.19
C TRP A 640 20.45 -17.29 8.57
N PHE A 641 19.55 -16.94 9.51
CA PHE A 641 19.95 -16.57 10.88
C PHE A 641 20.54 -17.75 11.66
N HIS A 642 20.06 -18.98 11.44
CA HIS A 642 20.67 -20.17 12.02
C HIS A 642 22.13 -20.35 11.53
N LYS A 643 22.34 -20.18 10.23
CA LYS A 643 23.70 -20.25 9.65
C LYS A 643 24.59 -19.12 10.16
N ALA A 644 24.08 -17.89 10.24
CA ALA A 644 24.85 -16.73 10.68
C ALA A 644 25.22 -16.79 12.17
N SER A 645 24.26 -17.15 13.04
CA SER A 645 24.45 -17.17 14.48
C SER A 645 25.12 -18.45 15.02
N GLY A 646 24.98 -19.56 14.29
CA GLY A 646 25.37 -20.89 14.78
C GLY A 646 24.53 -21.43 15.95
N ILE A 647 23.41 -20.75 16.31
CA ILE A 647 22.55 -21.10 17.44
C ILE A 647 21.30 -21.84 16.92
N ALA A 648 21.11 -23.08 17.42
CA ALA A 648 19.97 -23.88 17.04
C ALA A 648 18.65 -23.34 17.61
N ASP A 649 17.54 -23.54 16.87
CA ASP A 649 16.19 -23.35 17.37
C ASP A 649 15.90 -24.33 18.52
N ALA A 650 15.45 -23.82 19.67
CA ALA A 650 15.13 -24.63 20.84
C ALA A 650 14.03 -25.69 20.57
N GLU A 651 13.13 -25.40 19.61
CA GLU A 651 12.07 -26.31 19.19
C GLU A 651 12.53 -27.27 18.08
N GLY A 652 13.75 -27.13 17.55
CA GLY A 652 14.31 -28.00 16.52
C GLY A 652 13.61 -27.95 15.17
N ARG A 653 12.94 -26.85 14.83
CA ARG A 653 12.15 -26.68 13.59
C ARG A 653 13.02 -26.24 12.42
N VAL A 654 13.96 -25.33 12.67
CA VAL A 654 14.78 -24.70 11.64
C VAL A 654 15.70 -25.71 10.99
N GLY A 655 15.67 -25.79 9.66
CA GLY A 655 16.43 -26.78 8.87
C GLY A 655 15.89 -28.21 8.96
N ASN A 656 14.76 -28.43 9.62
CA ASN A 656 14.14 -29.75 9.77
C ASN A 656 12.75 -29.77 9.12
N TYR A 657 12.68 -30.31 7.91
CA TYR A 657 11.46 -30.34 7.09
C TYR A 657 11.01 -31.78 6.82
N PRO A 658 10.39 -32.45 7.80
CA PRO A 658 9.96 -33.84 7.63
C PRO A 658 8.93 -33.97 6.49
N GLY A 659 9.21 -34.87 5.55
CA GLY A 659 8.37 -35.09 4.37
C GLY A 659 8.66 -34.15 3.20
N ARG A 660 9.70 -33.31 3.28
CA ARG A 660 10.18 -32.52 2.13
C ARG A 660 11.17 -33.33 1.30
N TYR A 661 10.96 -33.33 -0.01
CA TYR A 661 11.79 -33.96 -1.02
C TYR A 661 12.21 -32.89 -2.03
N GLU A 662 13.49 -32.54 -2.02
CA GLU A 662 14.06 -31.55 -2.94
C GLU A 662 13.94 -32.03 -4.39
N ALA A 663 13.53 -31.18 -5.30
CA ALA A 663 13.27 -31.56 -6.69
C ALA A 663 14.52 -32.04 -7.41
N GLU A 664 15.71 -31.47 -7.09
CA GLU A 664 16.98 -31.89 -7.66
C GLU A 664 17.45 -33.28 -7.18
N ALA A 665 16.89 -33.76 -6.07
CA ALA A 665 17.16 -35.11 -5.56
C ALA A 665 16.20 -36.17 -6.11
N MET A 666 15.15 -35.78 -6.84
CA MET A 666 14.20 -36.69 -7.47
C MET A 666 14.79 -37.32 -8.75
N LYS A 667 14.13 -38.32 -9.28
CA LYS A 667 14.42 -38.83 -10.62
C LYS A 667 13.94 -37.82 -11.67
N LEU A 668 14.89 -37.17 -12.35
CA LEU A 668 14.61 -36.14 -13.35
C LEU A 668 14.52 -36.74 -14.76
N ASP A 669 13.56 -36.25 -15.55
CA ASP A 669 13.37 -36.51 -16.96
C ASP A 669 13.16 -35.17 -17.67
N GLY A 670 14.20 -34.70 -18.40
CA GLY A 670 14.23 -33.43 -19.08
C GLY A 670 14.52 -32.19 -18.21
N TYR A 671 14.29 -32.23 -16.91
CA TYR A 671 14.67 -31.18 -15.98
C TYR A 671 16.18 -31.05 -15.80
N THR A 672 16.67 -29.82 -15.60
CA THR A 672 18.07 -29.54 -15.30
C THR A 672 18.17 -28.84 -13.95
N VAL A 673 19.13 -29.24 -13.13
CA VAL A 673 19.41 -28.60 -11.83
C VAL A 673 20.03 -27.22 -12.07
N ARG A 674 19.57 -26.22 -11.29
CA ARG A 674 20.06 -24.85 -11.25
C ARG A 674 20.46 -24.49 -9.84
N ASP A 675 21.65 -23.89 -9.70
CA ASP A 675 21.99 -23.20 -8.47
C ASP A 675 21.22 -21.86 -8.43
N ILE A 676 20.58 -21.58 -7.29
CA ILE A 676 19.81 -20.35 -7.06
C ILE A 676 20.63 -19.47 -6.12
N THR A 677 20.79 -18.22 -6.49
CA THR A 677 21.57 -17.24 -5.70
C THR A 677 20.80 -15.92 -5.62
N PRO A 678 20.57 -15.36 -4.41
CA PRO A 678 21.04 -15.89 -3.11
C PRO A 678 20.39 -17.23 -2.73
N ALA A 679 21.05 -17.98 -1.84
CA ALA A 679 20.64 -19.35 -1.48
C ALA A 679 19.25 -19.44 -0.81
N GLU A 680 18.80 -18.35 -0.19
CA GLU A 680 17.47 -18.23 0.42
C GLU A 680 16.32 -18.10 -0.60
N ASP A 681 16.60 -17.91 -1.88
CA ASP A 681 15.56 -17.85 -2.93
C ASP A 681 14.96 -19.21 -3.27
N ALA A 682 15.62 -20.31 -2.90
CA ALA A 682 15.12 -21.66 -3.06
C ALA A 682 15.60 -22.56 -1.92
N SER A 683 14.86 -23.64 -1.63
CA SER A 683 15.25 -24.64 -0.63
C SER A 683 16.61 -25.24 -1.00
N GLY A 684 17.54 -25.31 -0.02
CA GLY A 684 18.91 -25.82 -0.27
C GLY A 684 19.73 -25.00 -1.27
N GLY A 685 19.26 -23.83 -1.73
CA GLY A 685 19.92 -22.99 -2.73
C GLY A 685 19.90 -23.59 -4.14
N LYS A 686 18.99 -24.51 -4.44
CA LYS A 686 18.86 -25.18 -5.74
C LYS A 686 17.41 -25.33 -6.14
N ALA A 687 17.20 -25.47 -7.45
CA ALA A 687 15.90 -25.80 -8.03
C ALA A 687 16.10 -26.53 -9.36
N VAL A 688 15.03 -27.03 -9.96
CA VAL A 688 15.09 -27.62 -11.30
C VAL A 688 14.30 -26.77 -12.30
N ALA A 689 14.81 -26.63 -13.51
CA ALA A 689 14.23 -25.87 -14.59
C ALA A 689 14.01 -26.75 -15.82
N CYS A 690 12.85 -26.61 -16.45
CA CYS A 690 12.52 -27.26 -17.71
C CYS A 690 12.73 -26.30 -18.87
N ALA A 691 13.50 -26.66 -19.88
CA ALA A 691 13.67 -25.90 -21.12
C ALA A 691 13.07 -26.60 -22.35
N SER A 692 12.50 -27.81 -22.16
CA SER A 692 11.95 -28.60 -23.25
C SER A 692 10.50 -28.25 -23.53
N ALA A 693 10.19 -27.84 -24.77
CA ALA A 693 8.81 -27.57 -25.20
C ALA A 693 7.88 -28.80 -25.10
N SER A 694 8.44 -30.00 -25.04
CA SER A 694 7.66 -31.23 -24.81
C SER A 694 7.36 -31.50 -23.33
N GLY A 695 7.87 -30.63 -22.44
CA GLY A 695 7.75 -30.75 -20.98
C GLY A 695 8.87 -31.63 -20.37
N CYS A 696 8.91 -31.56 -19.04
CA CYS A 696 9.85 -32.29 -18.20
C CYS A 696 9.10 -32.96 -17.04
N ALA A 697 9.75 -33.89 -16.32
CA ALA A 697 9.17 -34.49 -15.14
C ALA A 697 10.18 -34.75 -14.01
N ALA A 698 9.72 -34.62 -12.77
CA ALA A 698 10.41 -35.03 -11.57
C ALA A 698 9.59 -36.14 -10.89
N THR A 699 10.20 -37.26 -10.53
CA THR A 699 9.50 -38.42 -9.99
C THR A 699 10.08 -38.82 -8.63
N LEU A 700 9.23 -38.88 -7.62
CA LEU A 700 9.52 -39.38 -6.30
C LEU A 700 8.91 -40.79 -6.13
N ARG A 701 9.64 -41.74 -5.56
CA ARG A 701 9.09 -43.00 -5.05
C ARG A 701 8.81 -42.82 -3.55
N PHE A 702 7.53 -42.78 -3.20
CA PHE A 702 7.10 -42.61 -1.81
C PHE A 702 7.46 -43.84 -0.95
N ASP A 703 8.00 -43.58 0.21
CA ASP A 703 8.46 -44.63 1.16
C ASP A 703 7.76 -44.54 2.55
N GLY A 704 6.89 -43.55 2.74
CA GLY A 704 6.17 -43.36 3.98
C GLY A 704 5.06 -44.38 4.22
N ALA A 705 4.48 -44.38 5.43
CA ALA A 705 3.42 -45.31 5.80
C ALA A 705 2.16 -45.15 4.93
N PRO A 706 1.32 -46.17 4.73
CA PRO A 706 0.05 -46.04 4.05
C PRO A 706 -0.85 -45.03 4.78
N GLY A 707 -1.56 -44.18 4.02
CA GLY A 707 -2.48 -43.19 4.62
C GLY A 707 -2.95 -42.10 3.68
N TRP A 708 -3.68 -41.15 4.26
CA TRP A 708 -4.10 -39.93 3.58
C TRP A 708 -3.06 -38.83 3.81
N TYR A 709 -2.72 -38.12 2.74
CA TYR A 709 -1.69 -37.08 2.74
C TYR A 709 -2.17 -35.85 2.00
N THR A 710 -1.55 -34.71 2.33
CA THR A 710 -1.60 -33.49 1.54
C THR A 710 -0.24 -33.32 0.85
N LEU A 711 -0.26 -33.09 -0.45
CA LEU A 711 0.93 -32.76 -1.22
C LEU A 711 1.05 -31.25 -1.35
N HIS A 712 2.22 -30.73 -1.07
CA HIS A 712 2.56 -29.33 -1.32
C HIS A 712 3.66 -29.28 -2.37
N VAL A 713 3.35 -28.75 -3.55
CA VAL A 713 4.32 -28.55 -4.63
C VAL A 713 4.79 -27.11 -4.58
N GLN A 714 6.07 -26.90 -4.33
CA GLN A 714 6.71 -25.60 -4.44
C GLN A 714 7.26 -25.44 -5.85
N TYR A 715 6.83 -24.39 -6.55
CA TYR A 715 7.16 -24.14 -7.94
C TYR A 715 7.40 -22.64 -8.18
N PHE A 716 7.89 -22.27 -9.37
CA PHE A 716 8.12 -20.87 -9.71
C PHE A 716 7.13 -20.42 -10.79
N ASP A 717 6.57 -19.23 -10.58
CA ASP A 717 5.61 -18.54 -11.45
C ASP A 717 6.15 -17.15 -11.76
N SER A 718 6.62 -16.92 -12.97
CA SER A 718 7.23 -15.66 -13.37
C SER A 718 6.35 -14.85 -14.31
N MET A 719 6.70 -13.57 -14.53
CA MET A 719 5.85 -12.66 -15.32
C MET A 719 5.81 -12.96 -16.84
N ASP A 720 6.73 -13.80 -17.34
CA ASP A 720 6.97 -13.93 -18.78
C ASP A 720 6.28 -15.13 -19.43
N GLY A 721 5.51 -15.90 -18.66
CA GLY A 721 4.87 -17.10 -19.17
C GLY A 721 3.57 -17.44 -18.43
N ALA A 722 3.10 -18.65 -18.70
CA ALA A 722 2.00 -19.32 -18.04
C ALA A 722 2.24 -20.82 -18.12
N SER A 723 3.29 -21.29 -17.42
CA SER A 723 3.70 -22.71 -17.43
C SER A 723 2.61 -23.62 -16.91
N HIS A 724 2.53 -24.84 -17.43
CA HIS A 724 1.53 -25.81 -17.04
C HIS A 724 2.15 -26.93 -16.22
N TYR A 725 1.48 -27.31 -15.14
CA TYR A 725 1.90 -28.38 -14.26
C TYR A 725 0.82 -29.46 -14.14
N ARG A 726 1.27 -30.71 -13.96
CA ARG A 726 0.41 -31.85 -13.60
C ARG A 726 1.07 -32.68 -12.52
N VAL A 727 0.30 -33.17 -11.57
CA VAL A 727 0.77 -34.14 -10.57
C VAL A 727 0.03 -35.45 -10.76
N LEU A 728 0.80 -36.51 -10.82
CA LEU A 728 0.28 -37.87 -10.99
C LEU A 728 0.71 -38.76 -9.82
N VAL A 729 -0.16 -39.69 -9.42
CA VAL A 729 0.18 -40.84 -8.56
C VAL A 729 0.00 -42.09 -9.42
N GLY A 730 1.14 -42.77 -9.69
CA GLY A 730 1.19 -43.81 -10.69
C GLY A 730 0.81 -43.27 -12.09
N LYS A 731 -0.36 -43.69 -12.61
CA LYS A 731 -0.86 -43.23 -13.92
C LYS A 731 -2.01 -42.25 -13.80
N GLN A 732 -2.50 -41.97 -12.59
CA GLN A 732 -3.67 -41.13 -12.37
C GLN A 732 -3.21 -39.69 -12.19
N VAL A 733 -3.71 -38.75 -13.01
CA VAL A 733 -3.59 -37.30 -12.80
C VAL A 733 -4.50 -36.94 -11.62
N ILE A 734 -3.90 -36.39 -10.56
CA ILE A 734 -4.59 -35.99 -9.34
C ILE A 734 -4.82 -34.47 -9.28
N GLU A 735 -3.98 -33.69 -9.98
CA GLU A 735 -4.09 -32.24 -10.02
C GLU A 735 -3.43 -31.71 -11.30
N GLN A 736 -3.95 -30.60 -11.81
CA GLN A 736 -3.29 -29.81 -12.87
C GLN A 736 -3.63 -28.34 -12.74
N TRP A 737 -2.67 -27.46 -13.05
CA TRP A 737 -2.87 -26.00 -13.01
C TRP A 737 -1.97 -25.29 -14.01
N THR A 738 -2.28 -24.02 -14.21
CA THR A 738 -1.47 -23.08 -14.96
C THR A 738 -0.89 -22.06 -13.99
N ALA A 739 0.42 -21.85 -14.00
CA ALA A 739 1.09 -20.77 -13.30
C ALA A 739 0.82 -19.46 -14.06
N ALA A 740 0.05 -18.57 -13.52
CA ALA A 740 -0.38 -17.34 -14.19
C ALA A 740 -0.60 -16.16 -13.23
N ASP A 741 0.06 -16.19 -12.08
CA ASP A 741 -0.03 -15.13 -11.06
C ASP A 741 0.66 -13.82 -11.46
N ARG A 742 1.55 -13.86 -12.47
CA ARG A 742 2.23 -12.71 -13.06
C ARG A 742 2.94 -11.83 -12.04
N VAL A 743 3.76 -12.43 -11.20
CA VAL A 743 4.60 -11.67 -10.26
C VAL A 743 5.68 -10.87 -11.00
N PRO A 744 6.22 -9.77 -10.45
CA PRO A 744 7.04 -8.80 -11.18
C PRO A 744 8.49 -9.24 -11.43
N THR A 745 8.79 -10.51 -11.35
CA THR A 745 10.12 -11.06 -11.63
C THR A 745 10.11 -11.97 -12.84
N ARG A 746 11.27 -12.02 -13.54
CA ARG A 746 11.55 -12.94 -14.64
C ARG A 746 12.44 -14.09 -14.23
N ARG A 747 12.84 -14.12 -12.95
CA ARG A 747 13.79 -15.09 -12.42
C ARG A 747 13.06 -16.12 -11.58
N MET A 748 13.68 -17.27 -11.42
CA MET A 748 13.35 -18.23 -10.37
C MET A 748 13.99 -17.70 -9.07
N ASP A 749 13.23 -17.01 -8.27
CA ASP A 749 13.65 -16.42 -7.00
C ASP A 749 12.49 -16.43 -5.99
N SER A 750 12.74 -15.89 -4.79
CA SER A 750 11.74 -15.85 -3.73
C SER A 750 10.44 -15.12 -4.13
N THR A 751 10.52 -14.13 -5.04
CA THR A 751 9.33 -13.41 -5.55
C THR A 751 8.45 -14.31 -6.40
N SER A 752 9.03 -15.17 -7.24
CA SER A 752 8.28 -16.09 -8.10
C SER A 752 7.92 -17.42 -7.44
N SER A 753 8.41 -17.69 -6.24
CA SER A 753 8.15 -18.93 -5.52
C SER A 753 6.69 -19.03 -5.08
N SER A 754 5.98 -20.03 -5.57
CA SER A 754 4.54 -20.25 -5.37
C SER A 754 4.28 -21.66 -4.87
N ARG A 755 3.13 -21.88 -4.22
CA ARG A 755 2.80 -23.16 -3.58
C ARG A 755 1.45 -23.69 -4.02
N ARG A 756 1.41 -24.94 -4.55
CA ARG A 756 0.17 -25.65 -4.83
C ARG A 756 -0.10 -26.68 -3.74
N VAL A 757 -1.28 -26.60 -3.13
CA VAL A 757 -1.75 -27.52 -2.07
C VAL A 757 -2.75 -28.50 -2.65
N ILE A 758 -2.49 -29.82 -2.51
CA ILE A 758 -3.31 -30.91 -3.06
C ILE A 758 -3.70 -31.83 -1.89
N PRO A 759 -4.87 -31.64 -1.28
CA PRO A 759 -5.29 -32.39 -0.11
C PRO A 759 -5.89 -33.76 -0.44
N GLY A 760 -5.88 -34.68 0.53
CA GLY A 760 -6.66 -35.92 0.51
C GLY A 760 -6.15 -36.96 -0.47
N ILE A 761 -4.84 -37.09 -0.63
CA ILE A 761 -4.21 -38.09 -1.53
C ILE A 761 -3.87 -39.35 -0.75
N ALA A 762 -4.45 -40.49 -1.19
CA ALA A 762 -4.13 -41.79 -0.64
C ALA A 762 -2.77 -42.29 -1.17
N LEU A 763 -1.80 -42.53 -0.29
CA LEU A 763 -0.47 -43.02 -0.62
C LEU A 763 -0.11 -44.26 0.17
N ARG A 764 0.76 -45.08 -0.39
CA ARG A 764 1.40 -46.24 0.25
C ARG A 764 2.86 -46.38 -0.21
N PRO A 765 3.71 -47.12 0.53
CA PRO A 765 5.10 -47.34 0.12
C PRO A 765 5.17 -47.90 -1.29
N GLY A 766 6.05 -47.33 -2.10
CA GLY A 766 6.29 -47.71 -3.48
C GLY A 766 5.45 -46.95 -4.53
N ASP A 767 4.48 -46.15 -4.14
CA ASP A 767 3.77 -45.29 -5.07
C ASP A 767 4.71 -44.26 -5.69
N GLU A 768 4.56 -44.05 -7.00
CA GLU A 768 5.33 -43.03 -7.73
C GLU A 768 4.50 -41.74 -7.80
N ILE A 769 5.03 -40.64 -7.23
CA ILE A 769 4.51 -39.30 -7.38
C ILE A 769 5.34 -38.63 -8.46
N ARG A 770 4.68 -38.26 -9.58
CA ARG A 770 5.32 -37.61 -10.72
C ARG A 770 4.78 -36.21 -10.91
N ILE A 771 5.66 -35.22 -10.95
CA ILE A 771 5.34 -33.82 -11.23
C ILE A 771 5.84 -33.51 -12.63
N GLU A 772 4.94 -33.14 -13.52
CA GLU A 772 5.26 -32.74 -14.90
C GLU A 772 5.10 -31.23 -15.05
N GLY A 773 6.08 -30.59 -15.71
CA GLY A 773 6.04 -29.18 -16.03
C GLY A 773 6.26 -28.94 -17.53
N VAL A 774 5.41 -28.09 -18.13
CA VAL A 774 5.56 -27.65 -19.53
C VAL A 774 5.82 -26.14 -19.51
N PRO A 775 6.99 -25.70 -19.97
CA PRO A 775 7.33 -24.28 -19.98
C PRO A 775 6.46 -23.49 -20.97
N ASP A 776 6.29 -22.20 -20.72
CA ASP A 776 5.67 -21.27 -21.66
C ASP A 776 6.58 -20.04 -21.86
N ARG A 777 6.85 -19.69 -23.10
CA ARG A 777 7.75 -18.58 -23.48
C ARG A 777 9.13 -18.72 -22.80
N THR A 778 9.48 -17.78 -21.92
CA THR A 778 10.74 -17.78 -21.17
C THR A 778 10.61 -18.35 -19.77
N GLU A 779 9.40 -18.66 -19.32
CA GLU A 779 9.15 -19.28 -18.02
C GLU A 779 9.48 -20.80 -18.06
N PRO A 780 10.41 -21.27 -17.21
CA PRO A 780 11.00 -22.61 -17.35
C PRO A 780 10.24 -23.72 -16.63
N ALA A 781 8.99 -23.54 -16.22
CA ALA A 781 8.24 -24.48 -15.39
C ALA A 781 9.07 -25.03 -14.23
N GLY A 782 9.66 -24.15 -13.43
CA GLY A 782 10.61 -24.48 -12.37
C GLY A 782 9.97 -25.15 -11.17
N LEU A 783 10.69 -26.11 -10.53
CA LEU A 783 10.28 -26.76 -9.29
C LEU A 783 11.37 -26.61 -8.24
N ASP A 784 10.97 -26.40 -6.99
CA ASP A 784 11.83 -26.32 -5.83
C ASP A 784 11.77 -27.64 -5.04
N TYR A 785 10.64 -27.98 -4.47
CA TYR A 785 10.46 -29.23 -3.70
C TYR A 785 9.02 -29.73 -3.70
N LEU A 786 8.85 -30.98 -3.26
CA LEU A 786 7.58 -31.57 -2.88
C LEU A 786 7.57 -31.84 -1.37
N GLU A 787 6.56 -31.36 -0.63
CA GLU A 787 6.29 -31.83 0.73
C GLU A 787 5.09 -32.78 0.75
N VAL A 788 5.24 -33.90 1.49
CA VAL A 788 4.21 -34.90 1.70
C VAL A 788 3.86 -34.90 3.19
N VAL A 789 2.73 -34.29 3.54
CA VAL A 789 2.30 -34.09 4.94
C VAL A 789 1.10 -34.97 5.24
N LYS A 790 1.12 -35.64 6.42
CA LYS A 790 0.06 -36.56 6.86
C LYS A 790 -1.12 -35.84 7.52
#